data_bcc2fe91164cc5974e6707e4efaf0907
#
_entry.id   bcc2fe91164cc5974e6707e4efaf0907
#
_cell.length_a   1.000
_cell.length_b   1.000
_cell.length_c   1.000
_cell.angle_alpha   90.00
_cell.angle_beta   90.00
_cell.angle_gamma   90.00
#
_symmetry.space_group_name_H-M   'P 1'
#
loop_
_entity.id
_entity.type
_entity.pdbx_description
1 polymer ?
#
loop_
_entity_poly.entity_id
_entity_poly.type
_entity_poly.pdbx_seq_one_letter_code
_entity_poly.pdbx_strand_id
1 'polypeptide(L)'
;MKIRLADYVANFLVKHGVTDAFSVVGGGAMHLNDAFGHKEGLTVTYNHHEQASAMAAEAYARLLNRPALLCVTTGPGGINALNGVCGAWLDSIPMFVVSGQVRYDTTVRFAYKETGAVLRAMGDQEYDIVKSAAPMTKYAVMIEDPSEIRYHLEKAWHLAVTGRPGPVWIDIPVNFQGMTIETEGLKGYDPAEDDGLLPPAVDISTAEAVLEKIRNAKRPVFYAGFGIRLSGAYEAFRRVLEKLNIPVVTYWNAIDLIETDHPLYCGRGGNMGDRPGNWAVQNADLVLAVGTRISIRQVGYDWKTWARAAEVIMVDIDEGELKKHTLHVDMPVWADAKDFLEKLDEAAEKTLSRGASSSGAGNSNAAVMNSRIDDKDAPGSMGTKGIYCGEEWLAKCRYWKETYPVVRPDQKEESGKGANVYAFLDYLSRCLPENALTAVSNGACCVAGHQTWHIKKGARFANNSAIASMGYGLPAAIGTCIGGERQETVCLEGDGSIMMNLQELQTILTNRLPVKIFLINNQGYHSIRITQTNLFQKNFVGIGPQSGDLSFPAFEKIAGAFGYPYFCARSNAEMKEAVDAALAQKGSVFCEIFTDTDQVWEPKSSAKRLPDGTLVSPPLEDLAPFLPREELERQMYIPLPEESE
;
A
#
# COMPACT_ATOMS: atom_id res chain seq x y z
N MET A 1 -2.40 -36.17 23.22
CA MET A 1 -3.62 -36.39 22.39
C MET A 1 -3.17 -36.70 20.96
N LYS A 2 -3.80 -37.68 20.30
CA LYS A 2 -3.47 -38.03 18.90
C LYS A 2 -4.35 -37.30 17.93
N ILE A 3 -3.74 -36.71 16.89
CA ILE A 3 -4.42 -35.94 15.87
C ILE A 3 -3.69 -36.07 14.52
N ARG A 4 -4.40 -35.99 13.40
CA ARG A 4 -3.77 -35.89 12.07
C ARG A 4 -3.00 -34.55 11.96
N LEU A 5 -1.76 -34.58 11.42
CA LEU A 5 -0.91 -33.38 11.35
C LEU A 5 -1.59 -32.23 10.62
N ALA A 6 -2.28 -32.47 9.50
CA ALA A 6 -3.01 -31.40 8.79
C ALA A 6 -4.10 -30.75 9.66
N ASP A 7 -4.81 -31.52 10.50
CA ASP A 7 -5.80 -30.96 11.42
C ASP A 7 -5.13 -30.16 12.56
N TYR A 8 -3.93 -30.58 12.98
CA TYR A 8 -3.13 -29.83 13.96
C TYR A 8 -2.75 -28.44 13.41
N VAL A 9 -2.31 -28.38 12.14
CA VAL A 9 -2.01 -27.12 11.45
C VAL A 9 -3.25 -26.23 11.37
N ALA A 10 -4.41 -26.79 10.98
CA ALA A 10 -5.67 -26.04 10.91
C ALA A 10 -6.09 -25.48 12.29
N ASN A 11 -5.98 -26.31 13.33
CA ASN A 11 -6.27 -25.93 14.72
C ASN A 11 -5.34 -24.80 15.20
N PHE A 12 -4.05 -24.89 14.87
CA PHE A 12 -3.07 -23.87 15.22
C PHE A 12 -3.45 -22.52 14.61
N LEU A 13 -3.73 -22.47 13.30
CA LEU A 13 -4.05 -21.24 12.59
C LEU A 13 -5.34 -20.58 13.12
N VAL A 14 -6.40 -21.36 13.30
CA VAL A 14 -7.67 -20.83 13.86
C VAL A 14 -7.48 -20.32 15.29
N LYS A 15 -6.71 -21.03 16.13
CA LYS A 15 -6.38 -20.59 17.48
C LYS A 15 -5.65 -19.23 17.48
N HIS A 16 -4.87 -18.93 16.45
CA HIS A 16 -4.17 -17.65 16.28
C HIS A 16 -5.00 -16.60 15.54
N GLY A 17 -6.29 -16.82 15.33
CA GLY A 17 -7.22 -15.85 14.77
C GLY A 17 -7.27 -15.80 13.25
N VAL A 18 -6.73 -16.81 12.55
CA VAL A 18 -6.92 -16.94 11.09
C VAL A 18 -8.34 -17.41 10.82
N THR A 19 -9.14 -16.59 10.16
CA THR A 19 -10.55 -16.88 9.83
C THR A 19 -10.78 -17.16 8.36
N ASP A 20 -9.84 -16.75 7.50
CA ASP A 20 -9.98 -16.83 6.05
C ASP A 20 -8.71 -17.40 5.40
N ALA A 21 -8.92 -18.21 4.38
CA ALA A 21 -7.88 -18.81 3.57
C ALA A 21 -8.18 -18.65 2.09
N PHE A 22 -7.14 -18.56 1.28
CA PHE A 22 -7.22 -18.52 -0.18
C PHE A 22 -6.45 -19.68 -0.76
N SER A 23 -7.02 -20.40 -1.75
CA SER A 23 -6.43 -21.65 -2.21
C SER A 23 -6.82 -22.02 -3.63
N VAL A 24 -5.96 -22.81 -4.26
CA VAL A 24 -6.29 -23.70 -5.36
C VAL A 24 -5.93 -25.11 -4.91
N VAL A 25 -6.88 -26.05 -5.00
CA VAL A 25 -6.69 -27.42 -4.54
C VAL A 25 -5.71 -28.19 -5.43
N GLY A 26 -4.99 -29.15 -4.84
CA GLY A 26 -4.07 -30.01 -5.59
C GLY A 26 -3.61 -31.24 -4.80
N GLY A 27 -3.12 -32.26 -5.52
CA GLY A 27 -2.77 -33.56 -4.94
C GLY A 27 -1.71 -33.50 -3.86
N GLY A 28 -0.68 -32.66 -4.01
CA GLY A 28 0.37 -32.52 -2.99
C GLY A 28 -0.10 -31.88 -1.68
N ALA A 29 -1.26 -31.20 -1.68
CA ALA A 29 -1.85 -30.55 -0.51
C ALA A 29 -3.18 -31.20 -0.08
N MET A 30 -3.46 -32.42 -0.50
CA MET A 30 -4.80 -33.01 -0.36
C MET A 30 -5.31 -33.07 1.09
N HIS A 31 -4.46 -33.43 2.05
CA HIS A 31 -4.85 -33.48 3.45
C HIS A 31 -4.96 -32.12 4.10
N LEU A 32 -4.16 -31.12 3.63
CA LEU A 32 -4.27 -29.74 4.06
C LEU A 32 -5.58 -29.13 3.54
N ASN A 33 -5.90 -29.34 2.26
CA ASN A 33 -7.15 -28.86 1.66
C ASN A 33 -8.37 -29.43 2.37
N ASP A 34 -8.35 -30.72 2.70
CA ASP A 34 -9.40 -31.37 3.47
C ASP A 34 -9.52 -30.78 4.89
N ALA A 35 -8.39 -30.64 5.59
CA ALA A 35 -8.37 -30.08 6.94
C ALA A 35 -8.86 -28.64 6.99
N PHE A 36 -8.41 -27.79 6.06
CA PHE A 36 -8.81 -26.38 6.03
C PHE A 36 -10.26 -26.20 5.57
N GLY A 37 -10.70 -26.98 4.56
CA GLY A 37 -12.05 -26.90 4.02
C GLY A 37 -13.16 -27.36 5.00
N HIS A 38 -12.81 -28.20 5.98
CA HIS A 38 -13.74 -28.70 7.00
C HIS A 38 -13.51 -28.11 8.39
N LYS A 39 -12.52 -27.20 8.54
CA LYS A 39 -12.22 -26.61 9.84
C LYS A 39 -13.27 -25.56 10.24
N GLU A 40 -13.98 -25.82 11.34
CA GLU A 40 -14.85 -24.81 11.95
C GLU A 40 -14.05 -23.56 12.34
N GLY A 41 -14.59 -22.38 11.98
CA GLY A 41 -13.94 -21.08 12.20
C GLY A 41 -12.94 -20.68 11.11
N LEU A 42 -12.77 -21.48 10.05
CA LEU A 42 -11.98 -21.13 8.88
C LEU A 42 -12.83 -21.20 7.61
N THR A 43 -12.87 -20.12 6.84
CA THR A 43 -13.54 -20.08 5.54
C THR A 43 -12.50 -20.09 4.43
N VAL A 44 -12.61 -21.03 3.48
CA VAL A 44 -11.70 -21.11 2.34
C VAL A 44 -12.35 -20.52 1.09
N THR A 45 -11.69 -19.54 0.49
CA THR A 45 -12.04 -19.03 -0.84
C THR A 45 -11.17 -19.69 -1.88
N TYR A 46 -11.81 -20.43 -2.80
CA TYR A 46 -11.11 -21.10 -3.89
C TYR A 46 -11.04 -20.19 -5.11
N ASN A 47 -9.83 -19.83 -5.49
CA ASN A 47 -9.51 -19.06 -6.69
C ASN A 47 -9.28 -20.01 -7.88
N HIS A 48 -9.12 -19.43 -9.07
CA HIS A 48 -8.82 -20.18 -10.30
C HIS A 48 -7.33 -20.15 -10.68
N HIS A 49 -6.51 -19.43 -9.90
CA HIS A 49 -5.05 -19.35 -10.06
C HIS A 49 -4.36 -19.02 -8.73
N GLU A 50 -3.22 -19.65 -8.44
CA GLU A 50 -2.52 -19.46 -7.17
C GLU A 50 -1.91 -18.05 -7.02
N GLN A 51 -1.55 -17.40 -8.12
CA GLN A 51 -1.17 -15.99 -8.11
C GLN A 51 -2.31 -15.13 -7.55
N ALA A 52 -3.54 -15.39 -8.01
CA ALA A 52 -4.72 -14.68 -7.52
C ALA A 52 -5.01 -15.01 -6.06
N SER A 53 -4.85 -16.27 -5.63
CA SER A 53 -4.96 -16.64 -4.21
C SER A 53 -3.97 -15.88 -3.34
N ALA A 54 -2.71 -15.76 -3.77
CA ALA A 54 -1.67 -15.04 -3.06
C ALA A 54 -1.94 -13.53 -2.99
N MET A 55 -2.40 -12.93 -4.10
CA MET A 55 -2.76 -11.51 -4.16
C MET A 55 -4.01 -11.19 -3.31
N ALA A 56 -5.00 -12.11 -3.28
CA ALA A 56 -6.17 -11.95 -2.44
C ALA A 56 -5.81 -12.06 -0.94
N ALA A 57 -4.97 -13.03 -0.57
CA ALA A 57 -4.45 -13.18 0.78
C ALA A 57 -3.66 -11.93 1.22
N GLU A 58 -2.84 -11.38 0.34
CA GLU A 58 -2.08 -10.14 0.57
C GLU A 58 -3.01 -8.96 0.85
N ALA A 59 -4.01 -8.73 -0.01
CA ALA A 59 -4.94 -7.61 0.14
C ALA A 59 -5.83 -7.73 1.38
N TYR A 60 -6.25 -8.95 1.73
CA TYR A 60 -6.92 -9.25 2.99
C TYR A 60 -6.05 -8.86 4.19
N ALA A 61 -4.80 -9.34 4.20
CA ALA A 61 -3.87 -9.06 5.29
C ALA A 61 -3.50 -7.56 5.39
N ARG A 62 -3.36 -6.89 4.25
CA ARG A 62 -3.14 -5.43 4.15
C ARG A 62 -4.28 -4.63 4.78
N LEU A 63 -5.52 -5.06 4.59
CA LEU A 63 -6.68 -4.39 5.17
C LEU A 63 -6.73 -4.57 6.69
N LEU A 64 -6.47 -5.78 7.18
CA LEU A 64 -6.71 -6.18 8.56
C LEU A 64 -5.47 -6.13 9.47
N ASN A 65 -4.27 -5.93 8.91
CA ASN A 65 -2.97 -6.01 9.61
C ASN A 65 -2.77 -7.34 10.37
N ARG A 66 -3.28 -8.42 9.83
CA ARG A 66 -3.12 -9.78 10.38
C ARG A 66 -2.91 -10.80 9.26
N PRO A 67 -2.19 -11.92 9.51
CA PRO A 67 -1.94 -12.91 8.47
C PRO A 67 -3.22 -13.51 7.90
N ALA A 68 -3.29 -13.61 6.56
CA ALA A 68 -4.20 -14.50 5.87
C ALA A 68 -3.49 -15.83 5.61
N LEU A 69 -4.25 -16.93 5.53
CA LEU A 69 -3.72 -18.22 5.09
C LEU A 69 -3.76 -18.30 3.55
N LEU A 70 -2.62 -18.61 2.96
CA LEU A 70 -2.50 -19.07 1.58
C LEU A 70 -2.16 -20.56 1.59
N CYS A 71 -2.98 -21.40 0.95
CA CYS A 71 -2.68 -22.83 0.79
C CYS A 71 -2.51 -23.16 -0.69
N VAL A 72 -1.37 -23.76 -1.05
CA VAL A 72 -1.03 -24.14 -2.43
C VAL A 72 -0.46 -25.56 -2.49
N THR A 73 -0.57 -26.20 -3.65
CA THR A 73 -0.02 -27.54 -3.88
C THR A 73 1.46 -27.51 -4.26
N THR A 74 2.08 -28.69 -4.39
CA THR A 74 3.47 -28.86 -4.82
C THR A 74 3.74 -28.33 -6.23
N GLY A 75 4.99 -28.05 -6.54
CA GLY A 75 5.45 -27.65 -7.88
C GLY A 75 4.82 -26.37 -8.38
N PRO A 76 3.99 -26.43 -9.46
CA PRO A 76 3.43 -25.24 -10.08
C PRO A 76 2.59 -24.38 -9.13
N GLY A 77 1.91 -24.99 -8.14
CA GLY A 77 1.10 -24.24 -7.19
C GLY A 77 1.93 -23.25 -6.37
N GLY A 78 3.04 -23.72 -5.80
CA GLY A 78 3.97 -22.84 -5.09
C GLY A 78 4.61 -21.79 -6.00
N ILE A 79 5.07 -22.19 -7.19
CA ILE A 79 5.72 -21.29 -8.14
C ILE A 79 4.77 -20.16 -8.60
N ASN A 80 3.53 -20.48 -8.91
CA ASN A 80 2.53 -19.50 -9.32
C ASN A 80 2.23 -18.47 -8.22
N ALA A 81 2.30 -18.86 -6.96
CA ALA A 81 2.02 -17.97 -5.82
C ALA A 81 3.12 -16.94 -5.55
N LEU A 82 4.36 -17.16 -6.01
CA LEU A 82 5.53 -16.33 -5.66
C LEU A 82 5.33 -14.84 -5.97
N ASN A 83 4.61 -14.48 -7.02
CA ASN A 83 4.36 -13.08 -7.36
C ASN A 83 3.60 -12.35 -6.25
N GLY A 84 2.52 -12.94 -5.73
CA GLY A 84 1.75 -12.34 -4.63
C GLY A 84 2.53 -12.33 -3.31
N VAL A 85 3.30 -13.39 -3.04
CA VAL A 85 4.18 -13.46 -1.84
C VAL A 85 5.29 -12.42 -1.90
N CYS A 86 5.90 -12.20 -3.09
CA CYS A 86 6.87 -11.13 -3.28
C CYS A 86 6.25 -9.73 -3.04
N GLY A 87 5.00 -9.54 -3.47
CA GLY A 87 4.25 -8.31 -3.16
C GLY A 87 4.08 -8.09 -1.67
N ALA A 88 3.69 -9.11 -0.94
CA ALA A 88 3.58 -9.08 0.52
C ALA A 88 4.94 -8.77 1.19
N TRP A 89 6.03 -9.38 0.73
CA TRP A 89 7.38 -9.11 1.22
C TRP A 89 7.80 -7.65 1.06
N LEU A 90 7.66 -7.11 -0.14
CA LEU A 90 8.11 -5.75 -0.45
C LEU A 90 7.30 -4.66 0.25
N ASP A 91 6.02 -4.91 0.51
CA ASP A 91 5.14 -3.99 1.24
C ASP A 91 5.00 -4.32 2.73
N SER A 92 5.75 -5.32 3.23
CA SER A 92 5.77 -5.72 4.65
C SER A 92 4.41 -6.23 5.15
N ILE A 93 3.68 -6.98 4.32
CA ILE A 93 2.36 -7.52 4.64
C ILE A 93 2.51 -8.93 5.23
N PRO A 94 1.95 -9.20 6.42
CA PRO A 94 2.03 -10.53 7.02
C PRO A 94 1.17 -11.52 6.23
N MET A 95 1.75 -12.66 5.85
CA MET A 95 1.05 -13.75 5.17
C MET A 95 1.57 -15.08 5.66
N PHE A 96 0.67 -16.02 5.92
CA PHE A 96 1.04 -17.37 6.32
C PHE A 96 0.81 -18.34 5.16
N VAL A 97 1.89 -18.80 4.53
CA VAL A 97 1.82 -19.71 3.38
C VAL A 97 2.06 -21.14 3.86
N VAL A 98 1.15 -22.03 3.51
CA VAL A 98 1.30 -23.49 3.71
C VAL A 98 1.22 -24.15 2.34
N SER A 99 2.31 -24.82 1.93
CA SER A 99 2.32 -25.59 0.70
C SER A 99 2.35 -27.10 1.00
N GLY A 100 1.74 -27.84 0.11
CA GLY A 100 1.93 -29.29 0.08
C GLY A 100 3.14 -29.66 -0.76
N GLN A 101 3.75 -30.83 -0.43
CA GLN A 101 4.89 -31.39 -1.14
C GLN A 101 4.64 -32.87 -1.44
N VAL A 102 5.40 -33.43 -2.35
CA VAL A 102 5.45 -34.89 -2.57
C VAL A 102 5.82 -35.64 -1.28
N ARG A 103 5.75 -36.94 -1.25
CA ARG A 103 6.22 -37.73 -0.09
C ARG A 103 7.67 -37.35 0.25
N TYR A 104 7.98 -37.22 1.53
CA TYR A 104 9.32 -36.84 1.99
C TYR A 104 10.43 -37.72 1.43
N ASP A 105 10.23 -39.03 1.47
CA ASP A 105 11.16 -40.05 0.97
C ASP A 105 11.34 -40.06 -0.56
N THR A 106 10.56 -39.25 -1.28
CA THR A 106 10.67 -39.01 -2.73
C THR A 106 11.13 -37.59 -3.06
N THR A 107 11.65 -36.84 -2.08
CA THR A 107 12.20 -35.51 -2.31
C THR A 107 13.68 -35.53 -2.66
N VAL A 108 14.15 -34.54 -3.39
CA VAL A 108 15.58 -34.31 -3.65
C VAL A 108 16.37 -34.12 -2.37
N ARG A 109 15.77 -33.55 -1.32
CA ARG A 109 16.40 -33.39 -0.01
C ARG A 109 16.66 -34.73 0.67
N PHE A 110 15.69 -35.61 0.65
CA PHE A 110 15.85 -36.96 1.20
C PHE A 110 16.88 -37.76 0.41
N ALA A 111 16.83 -37.73 -0.92
CA ALA A 111 17.82 -38.38 -1.79
C ALA A 111 19.25 -37.91 -1.49
N TYR A 112 19.45 -36.58 -1.33
CA TYR A 112 20.74 -36.02 -0.95
C TYR A 112 21.21 -36.51 0.43
N LYS A 113 20.32 -36.52 1.41
CA LYS A 113 20.61 -37.02 2.78
C LYS A 113 21.05 -38.48 2.80
N GLU A 114 20.36 -39.32 2.03
CA GLU A 114 20.63 -40.77 2.00
C GLU A 114 21.86 -41.15 1.15
N THR A 115 22.09 -40.47 0.05
CA THR A 115 23.09 -40.92 -0.95
C THR A 115 24.06 -39.88 -1.40
N GLY A 116 23.88 -38.59 -1.04
CA GLY A 116 24.63 -37.47 -1.56
C GLY A 116 24.24 -37.08 -3.00
N ALA A 117 23.20 -37.67 -3.57
CA ALA A 117 22.79 -37.42 -4.95
C ALA A 117 22.20 -36.00 -5.09
N VAL A 118 22.77 -35.21 -6.02
CA VAL A 118 22.26 -33.88 -6.38
C VAL A 118 21.33 -34.03 -7.59
N LEU A 119 20.04 -33.95 -7.35
CA LEU A 119 19.00 -34.13 -8.36
C LEU A 119 18.25 -32.83 -8.62
N ARG A 120 17.67 -32.68 -9.82
CA ARG A 120 16.74 -31.56 -10.14
C ARG A 120 15.36 -31.79 -9.56
N ALA A 121 14.87 -33.02 -9.65
CA ALA A 121 13.61 -33.52 -9.10
C ALA A 121 13.71 -35.04 -8.94
N MET A 122 12.95 -35.59 -8.02
CA MET A 122 12.82 -37.04 -7.81
C MET A 122 11.34 -37.44 -7.78
N GLY A 123 10.52 -36.77 -6.98
CA GLY A 123 9.09 -36.97 -6.94
C GLY A 123 8.36 -36.36 -8.14
N ASP A 124 7.13 -36.84 -8.39
CA ASP A 124 6.29 -36.32 -9.47
C ASP A 124 5.86 -34.89 -9.17
N GLN A 125 6.15 -33.96 -10.10
CA GLN A 125 5.92 -32.50 -9.95
C GLN A 125 6.69 -31.87 -8.77
N GLU A 126 7.70 -32.55 -8.23
CA GLU A 126 8.50 -32.01 -7.14
C GLU A 126 9.25 -30.76 -7.54
N TYR A 127 9.22 -29.79 -6.64
CA TYR A 127 10.08 -28.61 -6.66
C TYR A 127 10.39 -28.19 -5.22
N ASP A 128 11.65 -27.93 -4.90
CA ASP A 128 12.05 -27.40 -3.59
C ASP A 128 11.70 -25.92 -3.52
N ILE A 129 10.44 -25.63 -3.23
CA ILE A 129 9.88 -24.27 -3.21
C ILE A 129 10.55 -23.38 -2.17
N VAL A 130 11.08 -23.96 -1.09
CA VAL A 130 11.75 -23.22 -0.02
C VAL A 130 12.93 -22.41 -0.56
N LYS A 131 13.68 -22.96 -1.52
CA LYS A 131 14.81 -22.25 -2.17
C LYS A 131 14.38 -21.00 -2.92
N SER A 132 13.19 -20.99 -3.51
CA SER A 132 12.65 -19.81 -4.21
C SER A 132 11.91 -18.85 -3.28
N ALA A 133 11.28 -19.36 -2.23
CA ALA A 133 10.52 -18.54 -1.28
C ALA A 133 11.42 -17.84 -0.24
N ALA A 134 12.55 -18.43 0.13
CA ALA A 134 13.43 -17.91 1.17
C ALA A 134 13.84 -16.44 0.99
N PRO A 135 14.20 -15.93 -0.21
CA PRO A 135 14.56 -14.53 -0.40
C PRO A 135 13.41 -13.52 -0.21
N MET A 136 12.18 -14.00 -0.23
CA MET A 136 10.97 -13.17 -0.15
C MET A 136 10.05 -13.56 1.02
N THR A 137 10.62 -14.18 2.06
CA THR A 137 9.91 -14.56 3.28
C THR A 137 10.79 -14.32 4.50
N LYS A 138 10.19 -14.09 5.65
CA LYS A 138 10.91 -14.00 6.92
C LYS A 138 11.36 -15.37 7.42
N TYR A 139 10.64 -16.42 7.01
CA TYR A 139 10.94 -17.79 7.35
C TYR A 139 10.37 -18.71 6.29
N ALA A 140 11.17 -19.62 5.77
CA ALA A 140 10.75 -20.66 4.84
C ALA A 140 11.36 -22.00 5.23
N VAL A 141 10.55 -23.02 5.39
CA VAL A 141 11.00 -24.35 5.82
C VAL A 141 10.17 -25.46 5.19
N MET A 142 10.82 -26.56 4.79
CA MET A 142 10.16 -27.85 4.55
C MET A 142 10.20 -28.65 5.86
N ILE A 143 9.07 -29.23 6.23
CA ILE A 143 9.00 -30.13 7.39
C ILE A 143 9.70 -31.43 7.02
N GLU A 144 10.83 -31.70 7.64
CA GLU A 144 11.61 -32.93 7.44
C GLU A 144 11.40 -33.95 8.56
N ASP A 145 10.93 -33.51 9.72
CA ASP A 145 10.49 -34.32 10.85
C ASP A 145 9.11 -33.86 11.33
N PRO A 146 8.06 -34.68 11.27
CA PRO A 146 6.71 -34.30 11.70
C PRO A 146 6.61 -33.96 13.19
N SER A 147 7.57 -34.39 14.04
CA SER A 147 7.62 -34.04 15.46
C SER A 147 8.02 -32.59 15.72
N GLU A 148 8.60 -31.90 14.73
CA GLU A 148 9.00 -30.49 14.81
C GLU A 148 7.91 -29.52 14.33
N ILE A 149 6.75 -30.02 13.91
CA ILE A 149 5.67 -29.20 13.33
C ILE A 149 5.26 -28.04 14.25
N ARG A 150 5.18 -28.26 15.56
CA ARG A 150 4.83 -27.22 16.53
C ARG A 150 5.86 -26.11 16.55
N TYR A 151 7.14 -26.44 16.61
CA TYR A 151 8.23 -25.47 16.61
C TYR A 151 8.18 -24.58 15.37
N HIS A 152 8.04 -25.19 14.19
CA HIS A 152 8.02 -24.44 12.94
C HIS A 152 6.78 -23.56 12.77
N LEU A 153 5.61 -24.01 13.22
CA LEU A 153 4.39 -23.19 13.21
C LEU A 153 4.49 -21.98 14.14
N GLU A 154 4.95 -22.21 15.39
CA GLU A 154 5.11 -21.15 16.37
C GLU A 154 6.16 -20.11 15.93
N LYS A 155 7.32 -20.58 15.40
CA LYS A 155 8.37 -19.70 14.85
C LYS A 155 7.87 -18.89 13.65
N ALA A 156 7.23 -19.55 12.70
CA ALA A 156 6.67 -18.89 11.52
C ALA A 156 5.65 -17.82 11.90
N TRP A 157 4.74 -18.15 12.84
CA TRP A 157 3.75 -17.19 13.31
C TRP A 157 4.40 -15.96 13.96
N HIS A 158 5.31 -16.22 14.90
CA HIS A 158 6.04 -15.15 15.59
C HIS A 158 6.73 -14.21 14.57
N LEU A 159 7.50 -14.77 13.65
CA LEU A 159 8.23 -13.97 12.67
C LEU A 159 7.30 -13.23 11.70
N ALA A 160 6.15 -13.79 11.32
CA ALA A 160 5.21 -13.14 10.43
C ALA A 160 4.68 -11.80 10.98
N VAL A 161 4.45 -11.73 12.29
CA VAL A 161 3.74 -10.63 12.94
C VAL A 161 4.61 -9.74 13.83
N THR A 162 5.87 -10.11 14.05
CA THR A 162 6.76 -9.41 14.98
C THR A 162 7.84 -8.62 14.24
N GLY A 163 8.20 -7.45 14.75
CA GLY A 163 9.11 -6.53 14.08
C GLY A 163 8.51 -6.01 12.77
N ARG A 164 9.32 -5.86 11.72
CA ARG A 164 8.80 -5.58 10.37
C ARG A 164 8.02 -6.80 9.88
N PRO A 165 6.68 -6.75 9.72
CA PRO A 165 5.89 -7.91 9.33
C PRO A 165 6.26 -8.40 7.92
N GLY A 166 5.88 -9.65 7.62
CA GLY A 166 6.12 -10.21 6.29
C GLY A 166 5.62 -11.65 6.14
N PRO A 167 5.68 -12.19 4.93
CA PRO A 167 5.24 -13.55 4.66
C PRO A 167 6.19 -14.58 5.26
N VAL A 168 5.61 -15.74 5.60
CA VAL A 168 6.32 -16.96 6.01
C VAL A 168 5.81 -18.14 5.19
N TRP A 169 6.62 -19.20 5.06
CA TRP A 169 6.31 -20.35 4.23
C TRP A 169 6.66 -21.66 4.90
N ILE A 170 5.67 -22.54 5.07
CA ILE A 170 5.84 -23.91 5.56
C ILE A 170 5.44 -24.90 4.48
N ASP A 171 6.38 -25.71 4.01
CA ASP A 171 6.19 -26.76 3.01
C ASP A 171 6.07 -28.11 3.68
N ILE A 172 4.95 -28.83 3.49
CA ILE A 172 4.63 -30.03 4.25
C ILE A 172 4.47 -31.22 3.31
N PRO A 173 5.35 -32.27 3.38
CA PRO A 173 5.23 -33.47 2.60
C PRO A 173 3.90 -34.19 2.83
N VAL A 174 3.29 -34.72 1.77
CA VAL A 174 1.93 -35.30 1.78
C VAL A 174 1.77 -36.46 2.74
N ASN A 175 2.79 -37.29 2.89
CA ASN A 175 2.78 -38.41 3.85
C ASN A 175 2.79 -37.90 5.30
N PHE A 176 3.41 -36.76 5.60
CA PHE A 176 3.36 -36.13 6.92
C PHE A 176 2.01 -35.47 7.18
N GLN A 177 1.42 -34.79 6.17
CA GLN A 177 0.09 -34.20 6.30
C GLN A 177 -0.96 -35.23 6.82
N GLY A 178 -0.94 -36.46 6.28
CA GLY A 178 -1.87 -37.53 6.64
C GLY A 178 -1.49 -38.28 7.92
N MET A 179 -0.29 -38.08 8.47
CA MET A 179 0.20 -38.84 9.64
C MET A 179 -0.52 -38.42 10.91
N THR A 180 -0.78 -39.38 11.78
CA THR A 180 -1.25 -39.11 13.15
C THR A 180 -0.05 -38.81 14.04
N ILE A 181 -0.04 -37.66 14.67
CA ILE A 181 0.99 -37.24 15.61
C ILE A 181 0.47 -37.21 17.05
N GLU A 182 1.38 -37.35 18.00
CA GLU A 182 1.10 -37.15 19.43
C GLU A 182 1.45 -35.71 19.81
N THR A 183 0.47 -34.95 20.30
CA THR A 183 0.69 -33.50 20.58
C THR A 183 1.41 -33.26 21.90
N GLU A 184 1.41 -34.23 22.81
CA GLU A 184 2.11 -34.16 24.09
C GLU A 184 3.62 -34.35 23.85
N GLY A 185 4.42 -33.41 24.36
CA GLY A 185 5.88 -33.45 24.20
C GLY A 185 6.46 -32.88 22.91
N LEU A 186 5.61 -32.36 21.99
CA LEU A 186 6.14 -31.63 20.84
C LEU A 186 6.96 -30.41 21.30
N LYS A 187 8.15 -30.25 20.72
CA LYS A 187 9.04 -29.11 20.99
C LYS A 187 8.33 -27.82 20.56
N GLY A 188 8.24 -26.85 21.47
CA GLY A 188 7.80 -25.49 21.17
C GLY A 188 8.96 -24.61 20.71
N TYR A 189 8.61 -23.43 20.20
CA TYR A 189 9.55 -22.36 19.86
C TYR A 189 9.65 -21.37 21.01
N ASP A 190 10.87 -20.88 21.28
CA ASP A 190 11.13 -19.82 22.23
C ASP A 190 11.36 -18.50 21.48
N PRO A 191 10.49 -17.48 21.62
CA PRO A 191 10.67 -16.18 20.98
C PRO A 191 12.03 -15.52 21.24
N ALA A 192 12.67 -15.82 22.36
CA ALA A 192 13.99 -15.30 22.69
C ALA A 192 15.09 -15.73 21.68
N GLU A 193 14.85 -16.75 20.86
CA GLU A 193 15.77 -17.14 19.79
C GLU A 193 15.94 -16.02 18.73
N ASP A 194 14.93 -15.16 18.54
CA ASP A 194 14.88 -14.12 17.51
C ASP A 194 14.73 -12.69 18.07
N ASP A 195 14.80 -12.48 19.40
CA ASP A 195 14.61 -11.15 20.06
C ASP A 195 15.63 -10.08 19.61
N GLY A 196 16.82 -10.47 19.16
CA GLY A 196 17.85 -9.53 18.68
C GLY A 196 17.49 -8.78 17.39
N LEU A 197 16.35 -9.08 16.77
CA LEU A 197 15.85 -8.43 15.56
C LEU A 197 14.87 -7.28 15.84
N LEU A 198 14.52 -7.04 17.11
CA LEU A 198 13.54 -6.04 17.50
C LEU A 198 14.20 -4.71 17.88
N PRO A 199 13.58 -3.57 17.53
CA PRO A 199 14.04 -2.29 18.04
C PRO A 199 13.84 -2.21 19.56
N PRO A 200 14.66 -1.39 20.25
CA PRO A 200 14.45 -1.12 21.66
C PRO A 200 13.15 -0.33 21.89
N ALA A 201 12.60 -0.41 23.10
CA ALA A 201 11.51 0.47 23.50
C ALA A 201 11.93 1.94 23.43
N VAL A 202 11.02 2.79 22.99
CA VAL A 202 11.28 4.24 22.86
C VAL A 202 11.34 4.90 24.23
N ASP A 203 12.44 5.58 24.51
CA ASP A 203 12.53 6.44 25.70
C ASP A 203 11.72 7.72 25.49
N ILE A 204 11.03 8.18 26.53
CA ILE A 204 10.23 9.42 26.48
C ILE A 204 11.06 10.65 26.11
N SER A 205 12.34 10.68 26.49
CA SER A 205 13.27 11.75 26.14
C SER A 205 13.49 11.88 24.63
N THR A 206 13.43 10.78 23.89
CA THR A 206 13.47 10.81 22.41
C THR A 206 12.27 11.56 21.85
N ALA A 207 11.07 11.25 22.33
CA ALA A 207 9.85 11.94 21.93
C ALA A 207 9.86 13.42 22.33
N GLU A 208 10.34 13.75 23.53
CA GLU A 208 10.49 15.13 24.01
C GLU A 208 11.49 15.93 23.14
N ALA A 209 12.61 15.31 22.74
CA ALA A 209 13.58 15.94 21.84
C ALA A 209 12.98 16.23 20.44
N VAL A 210 12.23 15.28 19.88
CA VAL A 210 11.52 15.48 18.60
C VAL A 210 10.49 16.61 18.73
N LEU A 211 9.74 16.63 19.83
CA LEU A 211 8.74 17.68 20.09
C LEU A 211 9.35 19.07 20.19
N GLU A 212 10.52 19.19 20.83
CA GLU A 212 11.27 20.45 20.92
C GLU A 212 11.74 20.92 19.54
N LYS A 213 12.23 20.01 18.70
CA LYS A 213 12.60 20.35 17.31
C LYS A 213 11.41 20.84 16.51
N ILE A 214 10.25 20.20 16.61
CA ILE A 214 9.01 20.63 15.93
C ILE A 214 8.60 22.02 16.39
N ARG A 215 8.65 22.29 17.69
CA ARG A 215 8.29 23.61 18.25
C ARG A 215 9.19 24.75 17.77
N ASN A 216 10.46 24.45 17.52
CA ASN A 216 11.46 25.43 17.09
C ASN A 216 11.54 25.56 15.56
N ALA A 217 11.01 24.62 14.80
CA ALA A 217 10.99 24.65 13.34
C ALA A 217 10.07 25.76 12.82
N LYS A 218 10.43 26.34 11.69
CA LYS A 218 9.61 27.34 10.98
C LYS A 218 8.64 26.70 10.01
N ARG A 219 9.06 25.60 9.37
CA ARG A 219 8.32 24.91 8.31
C ARG A 219 8.38 23.39 8.50
N PRO A 220 7.90 22.87 9.64
CA PRO A 220 7.89 21.43 9.87
C PRO A 220 6.87 20.73 8.98
N VAL A 221 7.18 19.48 8.60
CA VAL A 221 6.28 18.59 7.84
C VAL A 221 6.29 17.19 8.46
N PHE A 222 5.11 16.59 8.61
CA PHE A 222 4.95 15.19 8.94
C PHE A 222 4.82 14.36 7.66
N TYR A 223 5.77 13.48 7.37
CA TYR A 223 5.71 12.57 6.24
C TYR A 223 5.23 11.18 6.72
N ALA A 224 3.94 10.92 6.53
CA ALA A 224 3.28 9.73 7.04
C ALA A 224 3.36 8.54 6.08
N GLY A 225 3.76 7.39 6.59
CA GLY A 225 3.90 6.16 5.82
C GLY A 225 3.01 5.01 6.29
N PHE A 226 2.93 3.96 5.49
CA PHE A 226 2.05 2.81 5.73
C PHE A 226 2.42 2.02 6.99
N GLY A 227 3.67 2.12 7.46
CA GLY A 227 4.11 1.54 8.72
C GLY A 227 3.26 1.97 9.93
N ILE A 228 2.63 3.15 9.87
CA ILE A 228 1.67 3.61 10.88
C ILE A 228 0.46 2.68 10.98
N ARG A 229 -0.06 2.17 9.85
CA ARG A 229 -1.13 1.16 9.88
C ARG A 229 -0.63 -0.20 10.28
N LEU A 230 0.51 -0.63 9.73
CA LEU A 230 1.08 -1.96 10.01
C LEU A 230 1.41 -2.16 11.49
N SER A 231 1.89 -1.13 12.17
CA SER A 231 2.14 -1.17 13.62
C SER A 231 0.87 -1.07 14.48
N GLY A 232 -0.29 -0.80 13.87
CA GLY A 232 -1.53 -0.52 14.60
C GLY A 232 -1.55 0.86 15.28
N ALA A 233 -0.73 1.80 14.81
CA ALA A 233 -0.58 3.14 15.38
C ALA A 233 -1.57 4.19 14.84
N TYR A 234 -2.54 3.80 14.02
CA TYR A 234 -3.42 4.77 13.34
C TYR A 234 -4.10 5.74 14.30
N GLU A 235 -4.66 5.26 15.40
CA GLU A 235 -5.34 6.12 16.39
C GLU A 235 -4.35 7.04 17.15
N ALA A 236 -3.16 6.54 17.48
CA ALA A 236 -2.11 7.37 18.07
C ALA A 236 -1.65 8.46 17.10
N PHE A 237 -1.48 8.12 15.83
CA PHE A 237 -1.16 9.09 14.77
C PHE A 237 -2.21 10.20 14.68
N ARG A 238 -3.51 9.86 14.71
CA ARG A 238 -4.60 10.85 14.67
C ARG A 238 -4.53 11.82 15.86
N ARG A 239 -4.31 11.31 17.07
CA ARG A 239 -4.17 12.16 18.27
C ARG A 239 -2.92 13.05 18.24
N VAL A 240 -1.79 12.48 17.79
CA VAL A 240 -0.54 13.22 17.62
C VAL A 240 -0.70 14.35 16.61
N LEU A 241 -1.36 14.08 15.48
CA LEU A 241 -1.60 15.06 14.42
C LEU A 241 -2.33 16.29 14.93
N GLU A 242 -3.42 16.10 15.68
CA GLU A 242 -4.21 17.17 16.30
C GLU A 242 -3.37 18.03 17.27
N LYS A 243 -2.50 17.37 18.08
CA LYS A 243 -1.65 18.03 19.06
C LYS A 243 -0.46 18.75 18.43
N LEU A 244 0.16 18.18 17.42
CA LEU A 244 1.31 18.80 16.73
C LEU A 244 0.89 20.01 15.89
N ASN A 245 -0.22 19.94 15.19
CA ASN A 245 -0.73 20.97 14.28
C ASN A 245 0.28 21.34 13.17
N ILE A 246 0.88 20.36 12.52
CA ILE A 246 1.83 20.53 11.40
C ILE A 246 1.29 19.91 10.11
N PRO A 247 1.68 20.41 8.91
CA PRO A 247 1.24 19.85 7.64
C PRO A 247 1.63 18.39 7.50
N VAL A 248 0.75 17.61 6.87
CA VAL A 248 0.94 16.18 6.60
C VAL A 248 1.06 15.93 5.11
N VAL A 249 2.10 15.19 4.74
CA VAL A 249 2.31 14.66 3.40
C VAL A 249 2.26 13.14 3.46
N THR A 250 1.62 12.52 2.47
CA THR A 250 1.52 11.07 2.34
C THR A 250 2.14 10.59 1.04
N TYR A 251 2.20 9.26 0.84
CA TYR A 251 2.71 8.65 -0.39
C TYR A 251 2.00 7.32 -0.69
N TRP A 252 1.72 7.07 -1.95
CA TRP A 252 1.13 5.87 -2.55
C TRP A 252 0.22 5.01 -1.64
N ASN A 253 0.80 3.99 -0.98
CA ASN A 253 0.06 3.05 -0.13
C ASN A 253 -0.37 3.62 1.23
N ALA A 254 -0.10 4.90 1.49
CA ALA A 254 -0.41 5.59 2.73
C ALA A 254 -1.39 6.77 2.55
N ILE A 255 -1.96 6.95 1.35
CA ILE A 255 -2.85 8.09 1.09
C ILE A 255 -4.12 8.05 1.92
N ASP A 256 -4.52 6.88 2.39
CA ASP A 256 -5.72 6.67 3.22
C ASP A 256 -5.49 6.86 4.73
N LEU A 257 -4.33 7.38 5.13
CA LEU A 257 -4.04 7.72 6.53
C LEU A 257 -4.75 8.99 7.01
N ILE A 258 -5.09 9.88 6.08
CA ILE A 258 -5.70 11.17 6.37
C ILE A 258 -6.71 11.53 5.28
N GLU A 259 -7.80 12.18 5.67
CA GLU A 259 -8.83 12.63 4.74
C GLU A 259 -8.30 13.75 3.83
N THR A 260 -8.72 13.76 2.57
CA THR A 260 -8.29 14.78 1.60
C THR A 260 -8.66 16.20 2.04
N ASP A 261 -9.81 16.37 2.73
CA ASP A 261 -10.29 17.67 3.20
C ASP A 261 -9.78 18.04 4.60
N HIS A 262 -8.91 17.22 5.22
CA HIS A 262 -8.35 17.53 6.52
C HIS A 262 -7.50 18.83 6.44
N PRO A 263 -7.63 19.77 7.41
CA PRO A 263 -6.94 21.07 7.35
C PRO A 263 -5.41 20.99 7.30
N LEU A 264 -4.85 19.93 7.89
CA LEU A 264 -3.40 19.69 7.92
C LEU A 264 -2.90 18.87 6.73
N TYR A 265 -3.79 18.28 5.92
CA TYR A 265 -3.36 17.52 4.75
C TYR A 265 -2.85 18.47 3.66
N CYS A 266 -1.58 18.34 3.28
CA CYS A 266 -0.96 19.19 2.27
C CYS A 266 -0.95 18.55 0.88
N GLY A 267 -0.72 17.24 0.79
CA GLY A 267 -0.64 16.55 -0.50
C GLY A 267 0.18 15.27 -0.46
N ARG A 268 0.63 14.84 -1.64
CA ARG A 268 1.35 13.57 -1.87
C ARG A 268 2.74 13.85 -2.42
N GLY A 269 3.77 13.44 -1.69
CA GLY A 269 5.17 13.63 -2.11
C GLY A 269 5.63 12.61 -3.14
N GLY A 270 6.81 12.83 -3.73
CA GLY A 270 7.50 11.89 -4.61
C GLY A 270 7.36 12.18 -6.10
N ASN A 271 7.99 11.33 -6.92
CA ASN A 271 8.12 11.50 -8.37
C ASN A 271 6.79 11.51 -9.15
N MET A 272 5.77 10.89 -8.59
CA MET A 272 4.39 10.89 -9.09
C MET A 272 3.46 11.53 -8.05
N GLY A 273 3.99 12.33 -7.13
CA GLY A 273 3.22 13.13 -6.19
C GLY A 273 2.58 14.36 -6.83
N ASP A 274 1.97 15.18 -6.00
CA ASP A 274 1.44 16.47 -6.43
C ASP A 274 2.41 17.63 -6.08
N ARG A 275 2.16 18.83 -6.62
CA ARG A 275 2.98 20.00 -6.35
C ARG A 275 2.93 20.41 -4.88
N PRO A 276 1.76 20.52 -4.24
CA PRO A 276 1.67 20.93 -2.83
C PRO A 276 2.46 20.01 -1.90
N GLY A 277 2.34 18.68 -2.05
CA GLY A 277 3.06 17.70 -1.24
C GLY A 277 4.57 17.79 -1.42
N ASN A 278 5.05 17.90 -2.67
CA ASN A 278 6.47 18.04 -2.95
C ASN A 278 7.01 19.39 -2.46
N TRP A 279 6.30 20.50 -2.69
CA TRP A 279 6.73 21.82 -2.21
C TRP A 279 6.78 21.88 -0.69
N ALA A 280 5.84 21.24 0.01
CA ALA A 280 5.89 21.16 1.47
C ALA A 280 7.17 20.48 1.95
N VAL A 281 7.53 19.33 1.36
CA VAL A 281 8.75 18.59 1.75
C VAL A 281 10.02 19.36 1.36
N GLN A 282 10.08 19.91 0.14
CA GLN A 282 11.27 20.59 -0.37
C GLN A 282 11.55 21.93 0.35
N ASN A 283 10.52 22.64 0.79
CA ASN A 283 10.64 23.88 1.55
C ASN A 283 10.75 23.68 3.07
N ALA A 284 10.59 22.43 3.56
CA ALA A 284 10.66 22.15 4.98
C ALA A 284 12.04 22.51 5.56
N ASP A 285 12.08 22.93 6.82
CA ASP A 285 13.28 22.99 7.65
C ASP A 285 13.34 21.84 8.65
N LEU A 286 12.23 21.08 8.78
CA LEU A 286 12.16 19.85 9.55
C LEU A 286 11.19 18.86 8.86
N VAL A 287 11.64 17.64 8.60
CA VAL A 287 10.80 16.53 8.14
C VAL A 287 10.77 15.44 9.21
N LEU A 288 9.59 15.18 9.77
CA LEU A 288 9.35 14.01 10.62
C LEU A 288 8.74 12.90 9.78
N ALA A 289 9.53 11.91 9.42
CA ALA A 289 9.12 10.75 8.62
C ALA A 289 8.86 9.55 9.54
N VAL A 290 7.62 9.03 9.58
CA VAL A 290 7.24 7.92 10.46
C VAL A 290 6.63 6.78 9.66
N GLY A 291 7.23 5.58 9.78
CA GLY A 291 6.74 4.36 9.13
C GLY A 291 6.70 4.48 7.60
N THR A 292 7.57 5.31 7.04
CA THR A 292 7.76 5.48 5.61
C THR A 292 9.22 5.25 5.27
N ARG A 293 9.48 4.22 4.47
CA ARG A 293 10.87 3.86 4.12
C ARG A 293 11.55 4.86 3.18
N ILE A 294 10.86 5.91 2.75
CA ILE A 294 11.36 6.94 1.82
C ILE A 294 12.13 6.32 0.65
N SER A 295 11.38 5.62 -0.22
CA SER A 295 11.93 4.89 -1.36
C SER A 295 12.39 5.82 -2.47
N ILE A 296 13.10 5.28 -3.47
CA ILE A 296 13.55 6.03 -4.66
C ILE A 296 12.40 6.78 -5.36
N ARG A 297 11.16 6.26 -5.29
CA ARG A 297 9.98 6.95 -5.84
C ARG A 297 9.59 8.19 -5.04
N GLN A 298 9.96 8.25 -3.76
CA GLN A 298 9.66 9.39 -2.87
C GLN A 298 10.72 10.48 -2.95
N VAL A 299 11.99 10.11 -3.19
CA VAL A 299 13.10 11.06 -3.26
C VAL A 299 13.49 11.46 -4.69
N GLY A 300 13.03 10.69 -5.69
CA GLY A 300 13.46 10.88 -7.08
C GLY A 300 14.84 10.28 -7.37
N TYR A 301 15.28 10.37 -8.63
CA TYR A 301 16.60 9.87 -9.03
C TYR A 301 17.72 10.84 -8.63
N ASP A 302 17.42 12.13 -8.51
CA ASP A 302 18.30 13.12 -7.91
C ASP A 302 18.01 13.26 -6.41
N TRP A 303 18.20 12.16 -5.67
CA TRP A 303 17.89 12.07 -4.23
C TRP A 303 18.67 13.04 -3.35
N LYS A 304 19.78 13.61 -3.83
CA LYS A 304 20.59 14.59 -3.11
C LYS A 304 19.86 15.91 -2.90
N THR A 305 18.89 16.23 -3.77
CA THR A 305 18.09 17.45 -3.69
C THR A 305 16.85 17.29 -2.80
N TRP A 306 16.53 16.07 -2.39
CA TRP A 306 15.35 15.81 -1.58
C TRP A 306 15.51 16.39 -0.17
N ALA A 307 14.52 17.21 0.25
CA ALA A 307 14.47 17.83 1.57
C ALA A 307 15.81 18.52 1.99
N ARG A 308 16.55 19.06 1.01
CA ARG A 308 17.94 19.53 1.16
C ARG A 308 18.18 20.62 2.20
N ALA A 309 17.12 21.32 2.62
CA ALA A 309 17.18 22.35 3.65
C ALA A 309 16.59 21.90 5.00
N ALA A 310 16.11 20.68 5.10
CA ALA A 310 15.45 20.16 6.28
C ALA A 310 16.38 19.33 7.15
N GLU A 311 16.23 19.45 8.46
CA GLU A 311 16.63 18.38 9.39
C GLU A 311 15.65 17.20 9.22
N VAL A 312 16.16 16.00 8.96
CA VAL A 312 15.34 14.81 8.71
C VAL A 312 15.38 13.90 9.93
N ILE A 313 14.23 13.75 10.58
CA ILE A 313 13.99 12.76 11.65
C ILE A 313 13.26 11.59 10.99
N MET A 314 13.83 10.40 11.03
CA MET A 314 13.22 9.21 10.46
C MET A 314 13.02 8.13 11.52
N VAL A 315 11.76 7.69 11.66
CA VAL A 315 11.36 6.62 12.58
C VAL A 315 10.97 5.41 11.74
N ASP A 316 11.74 4.34 11.85
CA ASP A 316 11.48 3.10 11.12
C ASP A 316 11.84 1.88 11.98
N ILE A 317 11.08 0.79 11.79
CA ILE A 317 11.32 -0.48 12.48
C ILE A 317 12.50 -1.24 11.90
N ASP A 318 12.89 -0.93 10.67
CA ASP A 318 14.01 -1.55 9.96
C ASP A 318 15.24 -0.62 9.99
N GLU A 319 16.25 -1.00 10.75
CA GLU A 319 17.50 -0.25 10.88
C GLU A 319 18.21 -0.03 9.53
N GLY A 320 18.05 -0.96 8.58
CA GLY A 320 18.62 -0.85 7.23
C GLY A 320 18.02 0.33 6.44
N GLU A 321 16.72 0.63 6.63
CA GLU A 321 16.07 1.77 5.99
C GLU A 321 16.62 3.11 6.50
N LEU A 322 17.08 3.18 7.74
CA LEU A 322 17.70 4.38 8.34
C LEU A 322 19.12 4.65 7.83
N LYS A 323 19.79 3.65 7.25
CA LYS A 323 21.20 3.69 6.86
C LYS A 323 21.44 3.74 5.35
N LYS A 324 20.39 3.72 4.54
CA LYS A 324 20.56 3.65 3.07
C LYS A 324 21.15 4.95 2.50
N HIS A 325 21.97 4.81 1.46
CA HIS A 325 22.74 5.90 0.86
C HIS A 325 21.94 6.95 0.08
N THR A 326 20.64 6.69 -0.18
CA THR A 326 19.76 7.62 -0.92
C THR A 326 19.08 8.66 -0.03
N LEU A 327 19.43 8.70 1.25
CA LEU A 327 18.87 9.63 2.23
C LEU A 327 19.98 10.25 3.08
N HIS A 328 19.79 11.49 3.48
CA HIS A 328 20.40 12.00 4.69
C HIS A 328 19.36 11.87 5.82
N VAL A 329 19.76 11.33 6.95
CA VAL A 329 18.93 11.21 8.15
C VAL A 329 19.73 11.79 9.31
N ASP A 330 19.28 12.95 9.80
CA ASP A 330 20.00 13.66 10.87
C ASP A 330 19.71 13.06 12.25
N MET A 331 18.48 12.60 12.44
CA MET A 331 18.05 11.91 13.66
C MET A 331 17.38 10.58 13.33
N PRO A 332 18.13 9.48 13.23
CA PRO A 332 17.57 8.15 13.06
C PRO A 332 16.96 7.66 14.38
N VAL A 333 15.72 7.18 14.33
CA VAL A 333 15.02 6.56 15.46
C VAL A 333 14.65 5.14 15.06
N TRP A 334 15.43 4.16 15.49
CA TRP A 334 15.11 2.76 15.28
C TRP A 334 14.06 2.33 16.29
N ALA A 335 12.81 2.28 15.86
CA ALA A 335 11.67 2.07 16.74
C ALA A 335 10.46 1.51 15.99
N ASP A 336 9.57 0.85 16.72
CA ASP A 336 8.20 0.60 16.27
C ASP A 336 7.42 1.92 16.21
N ALA A 337 6.69 2.15 15.12
CA ALA A 337 5.95 3.39 14.90
C ALA A 337 4.85 3.61 15.95
N LYS A 338 4.25 2.54 16.50
CA LYS A 338 3.23 2.65 17.54
C LYS A 338 3.85 3.11 18.86
N ASP A 339 4.95 2.47 19.29
CA ASP A 339 5.63 2.85 20.52
C ASP A 339 6.10 4.31 20.44
N PHE A 340 6.72 4.70 19.32
CA PHE A 340 7.13 6.09 19.11
C PHE A 340 5.98 7.07 19.15
N LEU A 341 4.88 6.81 18.44
CA LEU A 341 3.73 7.72 18.37
C LEU A 341 2.98 7.80 19.69
N GLU A 342 2.90 6.72 20.47
CA GLU A 342 2.32 6.74 21.83
C GLU A 342 3.17 7.58 22.77
N LYS A 343 4.50 7.51 22.68
CA LYS A 343 5.42 8.37 23.46
C LYS A 343 5.35 9.83 23.04
N LEU A 344 5.23 10.09 21.74
CA LEU A 344 5.07 11.45 21.22
C LEU A 344 3.71 12.06 21.65
N ASP A 345 2.64 11.26 21.66
CA ASP A 345 1.32 11.64 22.17
C ASP A 345 1.39 12.04 23.66
N GLU A 346 2.06 11.22 24.47
CA GLU A 346 2.30 11.48 25.91
C GLU A 346 3.09 12.77 26.14
N ALA A 347 4.20 12.96 25.41
CA ALA A 347 5.05 14.16 25.53
C ALA A 347 4.30 15.43 25.09
N ALA A 348 3.52 15.36 24.00
CA ALA A 348 2.70 16.46 23.52
C ALA A 348 1.63 16.86 24.54
N GLU A 349 0.94 15.90 25.14
CA GLU A 349 -0.06 16.15 26.19
C GLU A 349 0.53 16.87 27.39
N LYS A 350 1.67 16.39 27.89
CA LYS A 350 2.41 17.04 29.00
C LYS A 350 2.79 18.48 28.69
N THR A 351 3.22 18.74 27.45
CA THR A 351 3.64 20.09 27.02
C THR A 351 2.45 21.04 26.95
N LEU A 352 1.33 20.61 26.35
CA LEU A 352 0.10 21.41 26.26
C LEU A 352 -0.49 21.70 27.64
N SER A 353 -0.52 20.73 28.54
CA SER A 353 -1.03 20.88 29.92
C SER A 353 -0.20 21.87 30.75
N ARG A 354 1.15 21.86 30.61
CA ARG A 354 2.02 22.85 31.27
C ARG A 354 1.82 24.25 30.74
N GLY A 355 1.62 24.41 29.42
CA GLY A 355 1.30 25.71 28.80
C GLY A 355 -0.02 26.30 29.29
N ALA A 356 -1.04 25.47 29.50
CA ALA A 356 -2.34 25.91 30.04
C ALA A 356 -2.26 26.36 31.51
N SER A 357 -1.45 25.67 32.34
CA SER A 357 -1.27 26.04 33.75
C SER A 357 -0.43 27.29 33.95
N SER A 358 0.50 27.61 33.05
CA SER A 358 1.32 28.83 33.13
C SER A 358 0.58 30.08 32.65
N SER A 359 -0.45 29.97 31.82
CA SER A 359 -1.29 31.09 31.38
C SER A 359 -2.36 31.50 32.41
N GLY A 360 -2.59 30.68 33.44
CA GLY A 360 -3.52 30.98 34.55
C GLY A 360 -2.94 31.73 35.74
N ALA A 361 -1.61 31.95 35.79
CA ALA A 361 -0.94 32.59 36.93
C ALA A 361 -0.09 33.79 36.49
N GLY A 362 -0.69 34.87 35.99
CA GLY A 362 0.11 36.05 35.65
C GLY A 362 -0.64 37.25 35.08
N ASN A 363 -0.92 38.21 35.98
CA ASN A 363 -1.19 39.64 35.71
C ASN A 363 -2.56 40.10 35.20
N SER A 364 -3.37 40.47 36.17
CA SER A 364 -4.27 41.60 36.10
C SER A 364 -3.47 42.91 35.96
N ASN A 365 -3.24 43.42 34.75
CA ASN A 365 -3.09 44.87 34.42
C ASN A 365 -2.59 45.04 32.98
N ALA A 366 -3.50 45.11 32.05
CA ALA A 366 -3.35 45.90 30.83
C ALA A 366 -4.78 46.19 30.29
N ALA A 367 -5.12 47.44 30.38
CA ALA A 367 -6.44 47.98 30.02
C ALA A 367 -6.69 47.88 28.49
N VAL A 368 -7.85 47.38 28.18
CA VAL A 368 -8.86 47.84 27.19
C VAL A 368 -8.34 48.67 26.03
N MET A 369 -8.38 48.11 24.83
CA MET A 369 -8.88 48.84 23.65
C MET A 369 -9.77 47.88 22.85
N ASN A 370 -11.07 48.09 22.99
CA ASN A 370 -12.12 47.53 22.16
C ASN A 370 -12.08 48.15 20.76
N SER A 371 -12.03 47.32 19.73
CA SER A 371 -12.75 47.61 18.50
C SER A 371 -13.47 46.35 18.05
N ARG A 372 -14.81 46.42 18.21
CA ARG A 372 -15.74 45.45 17.65
C ARG A 372 -15.68 45.46 16.15
N ILE A 373 -15.49 44.29 15.55
CA ILE A 373 -16.10 43.94 14.27
C ILE A 373 -16.78 42.59 14.50
N ASP A 374 -18.11 42.63 14.52
CA ASP A 374 -18.98 41.47 14.47
C ASP A 374 -18.87 40.85 13.08
N ASP A 375 -18.33 39.64 12.97
CA ASP A 375 -18.56 38.76 11.83
C ASP A 375 -18.89 37.38 12.40
N LYS A 376 -20.18 37.17 12.59
CA LYS A 376 -20.78 35.85 12.79
C LYS A 376 -21.10 35.35 11.39
N ASP A 377 -20.31 34.40 10.89
CA ASP A 377 -20.66 33.34 9.95
C ASP A 377 -19.39 32.85 9.21
N ALA A 378 -18.54 32.10 9.93
CA ALA A 378 -17.58 31.19 9.29
C ALA A 378 -17.60 29.86 10.04
N PRO A 379 -17.84 28.70 9.38
CA PRO A 379 -17.80 27.42 10.05
C PRO A 379 -16.37 27.01 10.34
N GLY A 380 -16.07 26.73 11.62
CA GLY A 380 -14.95 25.89 12.01
C GLY A 380 -13.67 26.58 12.49
N SER A 381 -13.73 27.53 13.44
CA SER A 381 -12.54 27.84 14.24
C SER A 381 -12.48 26.87 15.45
N MET A 382 -11.79 25.73 15.31
CA MET A 382 -11.30 24.97 16.45
C MET A 382 -10.12 25.72 17.05
N GLY A 383 -10.36 26.47 18.12
CA GLY A 383 -9.34 27.19 18.88
C GLY A 383 -8.57 26.29 19.84
N THR A 384 -7.89 25.24 19.37
CA THR A 384 -6.88 24.53 20.16
C THR A 384 -5.51 24.96 19.65
N LYS A 385 -4.77 25.72 20.48
CA LYS A 385 -3.36 26.02 20.22
C LYS A 385 -2.58 24.71 20.25
N GLY A 386 -2.18 24.19 19.07
CA GLY A 386 -1.28 23.05 18.96
C GLY A 386 0.15 23.39 19.42
N ILE A 387 1.03 22.41 19.38
CA ILE A 387 2.47 22.57 19.68
C ILE A 387 3.13 23.54 18.71
N TYR A 388 2.82 23.37 17.41
CA TYR A 388 3.28 24.28 16.36
C TYR A 388 2.22 25.36 16.12
N CYS A 389 2.68 26.62 16.05
CA CYS A 389 1.82 27.80 15.94
C CYS A 389 2.14 28.65 14.70
N GLY A 390 2.81 28.11 13.69
CA GLY A 390 3.21 28.84 12.47
C GLY A 390 2.07 28.95 11.46
N GLU A 391 1.13 29.87 11.68
CA GLU A 391 -0.04 30.10 10.83
C GLU A 391 0.33 30.41 9.37
N GLU A 392 1.42 31.14 9.13
CA GLU A 392 1.88 31.47 7.78
C GLU A 392 2.23 30.22 6.97
N TRP A 393 2.93 29.27 7.58
CA TRP A 393 3.29 28.02 6.92
C TRP A 393 2.05 27.16 6.61
N LEU A 394 1.15 27.01 7.58
CA LEU A 394 -0.11 26.30 7.38
C LEU A 394 -0.97 26.95 6.29
N ALA A 395 -1.04 28.29 6.28
CA ALA A 395 -1.77 29.03 5.26
C ALA A 395 -1.13 28.84 3.86
N LYS A 396 0.21 28.80 3.76
CA LYS A 396 0.91 28.56 2.50
C LYS A 396 0.64 27.15 1.95
N CYS A 397 0.63 26.13 2.81
CA CYS A 397 0.29 24.75 2.42
C CYS A 397 -1.16 24.65 1.91
N ARG A 398 -2.13 25.30 2.58
CA ARG A 398 -3.51 25.37 2.10
C ARG A 398 -3.62 26.10 0.75
N TYR A 399 -2.96 27.25 0.61
CA TYR A 399 -2.90 27.99 -0.64
C TYR A 399 -2.39 27.13 -1.81
N TRP A 400 -1.32 26.36 -1.62
CA TRP A 400 -0.81 25.48 -2.66
C TRP A 400 -1.84 24.42 -3.09
N LYS A 401 -2.49 23.80 -2.12
CA LYS A 401 -3.51 22.76 -2.36
C LYS A 401 -4.71 23.29 -3.15
N GLU A 402 -5.13 24.52 -2.86
CA GLU A 402 -6.26 25.18 -3.53
C GLU A 402 -5.88 25.69 -4.93
N THR A 403 -4.67 26.25 -5.07
CA THR A 403 -4.22 26.92 -6.31
C THR A 403 -3.68 25.94 -7.35
N TYR A 404 -3.08 24.84 -6.92
CA TYR A 404 -2.44 23.86 -7.81
C TYR A 404 -3.05 22.45 -7.67
N PRO A 405 -4.37 22.32 -7.89
CA PRO A 405 -5.03 21.02 -7.80
C PRO A 405 -4.53 20.08 -8.91
N VAL A 406 -4.49 18.78 -8.61
CA VAL A 406 -4.14 17.75 -9.60
C VAL A 406 -5.21 17.66 -10.68
N VAL A 407 -6.47 17.72 -10.28
CA VAL A 407 -7.61 17.66 -11.21
C VAL A 407 -8.01 19.06 -11.63
N ARG A 408 -7.65 19.42 -12.85
CA ARG A 408 -7.87 20.76 -13.41
C ARG A 408 -9.24 20.87 -14.10
N PRO A 409 -9.78 22.12 -14.25
CA PRO A 409 -11.05 22.34 -14.95
C PRO A 409 -11.05 21.81 -16.39
N ASP A 410 -9.95 22.02 -17.14
CA ASP A 410 -9.80 21.55 -18.53
C ASP A 410 -9.93 20.05 -18.70
N GLN A 411 -9.51 19.26 -17.69
CA GLN A 411 -9.65 17.81 -17.70
C GLN A 411 -11.11 17.34 -17.55
N LYS A 412 -12.00 18.20 -17.07
CA LYS A 412 -13.45 17.93 -16.94
C LYS A 412 -14.27 18.30 -18.17
N GLU A 413 -13.65 18.98 -19.14
CA GLU A 413 -14.26 19.35 -20.41
C GLU A 413 -14.27 18.16 -21.40
N GLU A 414 -15.14 18.23 -22.40
CA GLU A 414 -15.22 17.20 -23.44
C GLU A 414 -14.07 17.34 -24.45
N SER A 415 -13.26 16.29 -24.58
CA SER A 415 -12.12 16.27 -25.51
C SER A 415 -12.45 15.63 -26.87
N GLY A 416 -13.52 14.82 -26.94
CA GLY A 416 -13.85 13.99 -28.09
C GLY A 416 -12.93 12.76 -28.28
N LYS A 417 -12.00 12.51 -27.33
CA LYS A 417 -11.03 11.40 -27.41
C LYS A 417 -11.28 10.31 -26.37
N GLY A 418 -12.34 10.40 -25.60
CA GLY A 418 -12.66 9.52 -24.48
C GLY A 418 -12.80 10.29 -23.18
N ALA A 419 -13.14 9.59 -22.10
CA ALA A 419 -13.17 10.19 -20.78
C ALA A 419 -11.74 10.51 -20.29
N ASN A 420 -11.60 11.61 -19.54
CA ASN A 420 -10.34 11.93 -18.88
C ASN A 420 -10.18 11.08 -17.61
N VAL A 421 -9.07 10.37 -17.47
CA VAL A 421 -8.85 9.46 -16.34
C VAL A 421 -8.84 10.18 -14.99
N TYR A 422 -8.31 11.41 -14.94
CA TYR A 422 -8.27 12.21 -13.70
C TYR A 422 -9.69 12.67 -13.30
N ALA A 423 -10.47 13.16 -14.26
CA ALA A 423 -11.87 13.53 -14.04
C ALA A 423 -12.71 12.34 -13.58
N PHE A 424 -12.50 11.17 -14.17
CA PHE A 424 -13.17 9.93 -13.79
C PHE A 424 -12.88 9.52 -12.36
N LEU A 425 -11.60 9.45 -11.96
CA LEU A 425 -11.20 9.00 -10.64
C LEU A 425 -11.59 10.00 -9.54
N ASP A 426 -11.52 11.32 -9.81
CA ASP A 426 -12.03 12.35 -8.91
C ASP A 426 -13.55 12.19 -8.70
N TYR A 427 -14.31 12.03 -9.77
CA TYR A 427 -15.76 11.87 -9.69
C TYR A 427 -16.13 10.60 -8.92
N LEU A 428 -15.59 9.45 -9.31
CA LEU A 428 -15.87 8.17 -8.66
C LEU A 428 -15.57 8.23 -7.16
N SER A 429 -14.38 8.70 -6.78
CA SER A 429 -13.97 8.75 -5.38
C SER A 429 -14.87 9.66 -4.52
N ARG A 430 -15.38 10.75 -5.10
CA ARG A 430 -16.33 11.65 -4.43
C ARG A 430 -17.73 11.05 -4.29
N CYS A 431 -18.14 10.16 -5.19
CA CYS A 431 -19.43 9.46 -5.08
C CYS A 431 -19.43 8.37 -4.01
N LEU A 432 -18.28 7.84 -3.61
CA LEU A 432 -18.19 6.79 -2.61
C LEU A 432 -18.54 7.29 -1.19
N PRO A 433 -19.09 6.43 -0.33
CA PRO A 433 -19.38 6.78 1.07
C PRO A 433 -18.10 6.89 1.93
N GLU A 434 -18.24 7.34 3.16
CA GLU A 434 -17.24 7.09 4.21
C GLU A 434 -17.03 5.57 4.40
N ASN A 435 -15.86 5.20 4.89
CA ASN A 435 -15.44 3.79 5.07
C ASN A 435 -15.42 2.95 3.78
N ALA A 436 -15.45 3.56 2.59
CA ALA A 436 -15.39 2.85 1.32
C ALA A 436 -14.11 2.02 1.19
N LEU A 437 -14.23 0.82 0.64
CA LEU A 437 -13.10 -0.05 0.32
C LEU A 437 -12.80 0.00 -1.18
N THR A 438 -11.55 0.24 -1.51
CA THR A 438 -11.08 0.28 -2.89
C THR A 438 -9.82 -0.55 -3.05
N ALA A 439 -9.85 -1.52 -3.97
CA ALA A 439 -8.71 -2.28 -4.41
C ALA A 439 -8.26 -1.76 -5.78
N VAL A 440 -6.96 -1.54 -5.95
CA VAL A 440 -6.42 -0.77 -7.08
C VAL A 440 -5.31 -1.53 -7.76
N SER A 441 -5.52 -1.83 -9.03
CA SER A 441 -4.52 -2.44 -9.90
C SER A 441 -3.44 -1.44 -10.34
N ASN A 442 -2.41 -1.95 -10.99
CA ASN A 442 -1.28 -1.14 -11.45
C ASN A 442 -1.48 -0.55 -12.85
N GLY A 443 -0.67 0.44 -13.21
CA GLY A 443 -0.83 1.24 -14.42
C GLY A 443 -1.64 2.53 -14.18
N ALA A 444 -2.56 2.87 -15.07
CA ALA A 444 -3.38 4.08 -14.99
C ALA A 444 -4.15 4.19 -13.66
N CYS A 445 -4.73 3.09 -13.19
CA CYS A 445 -5.49 3.01 -11.95
C CYS A 445 -4.66 3.46 -10.74
N CYS A 446 -3.44 2.94 -10.63
CA CYS A 446 -2.54 3.25 -9.52
C CYS A 446 -1.93 4.65 -9.67
N VAL A 447 -1.40 4.99 -10.85
CA VAL A 447 -0.68 6.26 -11.08
C VAL A 447 -1.60 7.46 -10.93
N ALA A 448 -2.68 7.52 -11.70
CA ALA A 448 -3.64 8.61 -11.58
C ALA A 448 -4.46 8.51 -10.28
N GLY A 449 -4.79 7.29 -9.85
CA GLY A 449 -5.57 7.05 -8.63
C GLY A 449 -4.90 7.61 -7.39
N HIS A 450 -3.62 7.30 -7.16
CA HIS A 450 -2.97 7.84 -5.97
C HIS A 450 -2.80 9.37 -6.03
N GLN A 451 -2.80 9.98 -7.20
CA GLN A 451 -2.74 11.44 -7.34
C GLN A 451 -4.10 12.12 -7.09
N THR A 452 -5.21 11.49 -7.52
CA THR A 452 -6.53 12.14 -7.59
C THR A 452 -7.50 11.68 -6.51
N TRP A 453 -7.35 10.45 -5.98
CA TRP A 453 -8.37 9.84 -5.14
C TRP A 453 -8.72 10.69 -3.93
N HIS A 454 -9.99 11.04 -3.82
CA HIS A 454 -10.52 11.80 -2.70
C HIS A 454 -10.81 10.86 -1.51
N ILE A 455 -9.96 10.91 -0.50
CA ILE A 455 -10.06 10.08 0.70
C ILE A 455 -11.08 10.71 1.67
N LYS A 456 -12.12 9.95 2.00
CA LYS A 456 -13.09 10.26 3.06
C LYS A 456 -12.73 9.51 4.34
N LYS A 457 -13.39 9.88 5.44
CA LYS A 457 -13.17 9.26 6.74
C LYS A 457 -13.33 7.73 6.67
N GLY A 458 -12.34 7.01 7.19
CA GLY A 458 -12.32 5.56 7.24
C GLY A 458 -12.17 4.85 5.89
N ALA A 459 -12.11 5.58 4.76
CA ALA A 459 -11.90 4.97 3.45
C ALA A 459 -10.53 4.28 3.36
N ARG A 460 -10.47 3.16 2.61
CA ARG A 460 -9.25 2.38 2.36
C ARG A 460 -8.95 2.32 0.87
N PHE A 461 -7.67 2.49 0.55
CA PHE A 461 -7.15 2.47 -0.83
C PHE A 461 -6.01 1.47 -0.93
N ALA A 462 -6.35 0.20 -1.21
CA ALA A 462 -5.41 -0.91 -1.22
C ALA A 462 -4.73 -1.08 -2.58
N ASN A 463 -3.39 -1.00 -2.60
CA ASN A 463 -2.57 -1.26 -3.78
C ASN A 463 -1.24 -1.90 -3.36
N ASN A 464 -0.61 -2.67 -4.25
CA ASN A 464 0.68 -3.34 -4.02
C ASN A 464 1.84 -2.57 -4.68
N SER A 465 1.97 -1.30 -4.36
CA SER A 465 2.82 -0.33 -5.09
C SER A 465 4.31 -0.68 -5.13
N ALA A 466 4.85 -1.45 -4.20
CA ALA A 466 6.27 -1.78 -4.19
C ALA A 466 6.65 -2.76 -5.30
N ILE A 467 5.87 -3.83 -5.50
CA ILE A 467 6.07 -4.75 -6.61
C ILE A 467 5.38 -4.26 -7.89
N ALA A 468 4.25 -3.59 -7.75
CA ALA A 468 3.44 -3.05 -8.83
C ALA A 468 3.00 -4.10 -9.87
N SER A 469 2.58 -5.29 -9.42
CA SER A 469 2.11 -6.36 -10.32
C SER A 469 0.83 -5.97 -11.04
N MET A 470 0.79 -6.16 -12.35
CA MET A 470 -0.46 -6.20 -13.10
C MET A 470 -1.26 -7.46 -12.75
N GLY A 471 -2.58 -7.44 -12.97
CA GLY A 471 -3.49 -8.52 -12.59
C GLY A 471 -3.85 -8.52 -11.10
N TYR A 472 -3.45 -7.50 -10.34
CA TYR A 472 -3.69 -7.41 -8.89
C TYR A 472 -5.13 -7.03 -8.54
N GLY A 473 -5.81 -6.19 -9.34
CA GLY A 473 -7.08 -5.55 -8.97
C GLY A 473 -8.20 -6.53 -8.60
N LEU A 474 -8.52 -7.51 -9.46
CA LEU A 474 -9.58 -8.48 -9.18
C LEU A 474 -9.29 -9.33 -7.93
N PRO A 475 -8.11 -10.00 -7.82
CA PRO A 475 -7.75 -10.73 -6.60
C PRO A 475 -7.75 -9.85 -5.36
N ALA A 476 -7.20 -8.66 -5.44
CA ALA A 476 -7.18 -7.72 -4.33
C ALA A 476 -8.59 -7.30 -3.89
N ALA A 477 -9.50 -7.08 -4.85
CA ALA A 477 -10.90 -6.78 -4.54
C ALA A 477 -11.58 -7.96 -3.81
N ILE A 478 -11.27 -9.20 -4.18
CA ILE A 478 -11.75 -10.39 -3.47
C ILE A 478 -11.25 -10.36 -2.02
N GLY A 479 -9.94 -10.23 -1.81
CA GLY A 479 -9.34 -10.22 -0.48
C GLY A 479 -9.82 -9.04 0.37
N THR A 480 -9.87 -7.83 -0.20
CA THR A 480 -10.36 -6.62 0.47
C THR A 480 -11.84 -6.73 0.85
N CYS A 481 -12.68 -7.25 -0.04
CA CYS A 481 -14.10 -7.44 0.22
C CYS A 481 -14.35 -8.45 1.36
N ILE A 482 -13.63 -9.58 1.34
CA ILE A 482 -13.74 -10.61 2.38
C ILE A 482 -13.24 -10.05 3.73
N GLY A 483 -12.08 -9.40 3.75
CA GLY A 483 -11.54 -8.76 4.95
C GLY A 483 -12.40 -7.61 5.48
N GLY A 484 -13.16 -6.95 4.61
CA GLY A 484 -14.13 -5.92 4.95
C GLY A 484 -15.54 -6.45 5.23
N GLU A 485 -15.65 -7.67 5.75
CA GLU A 485 -16.93 -8.29 6.11
C GLU A 485 -17.95 -8.35 4.96
N ARG A 486 -17.43 -8.50 3.73
CA ARG A 486 -18.22 -8.55 2.48
C ARG A 486 -19.02 -7.28 2.19
N GLN A 487 -18.55 -6.12 2.69
CA GLN A 487 -19.12 -4.84 2.27
C GLN A 487 -18.78 -4.54 0.81
N GLU A 488 -19.57 -3.63 0.20
CA GLU A 488 -19.35 -3.20 -1.17
C GLU A 488 -17.92 -2.67 -1.36
N THR A 489 -17.23 -3.22 -2.36
CA THR A 489 -15.82 -2.93 -2.63
C THR A 489 -15.64 -2.48 -4.07
N VAL A 490 -14.97 -1.36 -4.28
CA VAL A 490 -14.59 -0.88 -5.61
C VAL A 490 -13.30 -1.58 -6.05
N CYS A 491 -13.30 -2.07 -7.28
CA CYS A 491 -12.13 -2.60 -7.98
C CYS A 491 -11.77 -1.66 -9.12
N LEU A 492 -10.60 -1.02 -9.05
CA LEU A 492 -10.05 -0.28 -10.18
C LEU A 492 -9.09 -1.17 -10.96
N GLU A 493 -9.39 -1.42 -12.22
CA GLU A 493 -8.62 -2.32 -13.07
C GLU A 493 -8.33 -1.68 -14.45
N GLY A 494 -7.25 -2.11 -15.11
CA GLY A 494 -6.90 -1.70 -16.47
C GLY A 494 -7.13 -2.82 -17.47
N ASP A 495 -7.42 -2.46 -18.73
CA ASP A 495 -7.74 -3.40 -19.80
C ASP A 495 -6.64 -4.43 -20.08
N GLY A 496 -5.37 -4.03 -20.00
CA GLY A 496 -4.24 -4.97 -20.11
C GLY A 496 -3.99 -5.77 -18.85
N SER A 497 -4.19 -5.15 -17.70
CA SER A 497 -3.92 -5.76 -16.39
C SER A 497 -4.94 -6.86 -16.04
N ILE A 498 -6.23 -6.63 -16.27
CA ILE A 498 -7.30 -7.58 -15.98
C ILE A 498 -7.10 -8.94 -16.68
N MET A 499 -6.44 -8.93 -17.86
CA MET A 499 -6.20 -10.15 -18.65
C MET A 499 -5.33 -11.18 -17.91
N MET A 500 -4.57 -10.77 -16.90
CA MET A 500 -3.66 -11.66 -16.16
C MET A 500 -4.38 -12.50 -15.09
N ASN A 501 -5.56 -12.06 -14.63
CA ASN A 501 -6.38 -12.76 -13.64
C ASN A 501 -7.89 -12.66 -13.97
N LEU A 502 -8.23 -12.62 -15.26
CA LEU A 502 -9.59 -12.45 -15.75
C LEU A 502 -10.58 -13.52 -15.21
N GLN A 503 -10.09 -14.74 -15.00
CA GLN A 503 -10.86 -15.87 -14.47
C GLN A 503 -11.43 -15.60 -13.07
N GLU A 504 -10.86 -14.68 -12.33
CA GLU A 504 -11.32 -14.33 -10.97
C GLU A 504 -12.67 -13.59 -10.96
N LEU A 505 -13.16 -13.15 -12.13
CA LEU A 505 -14.55 -12.75 -12.30
C LEU A 505 -15.50 -13.84 -11.83
N GLN A 506 -15.19 -15.13 -12.11
CA GLN A 506 -16.01 -16.24 -11.64
C GLN A 506 -15.90 -16.42 -10.12
N THR A 507 -14.73 -16.21 -9.52
CA THR A 507 -14.55 -16.27 -8.07
C THR A 507 -15.42 -15.26 -7.33
N ILE A 508 -15.52 -14.03 -7.85
CA ILE A 508 -16.39 -12.97 -7.31
C ILE A 508 -17.85 -13.43 -7.33
N LEU A 509 -18.34 -13.96 -8.45
CA LEU A 509 -19.73 -14.41 -8.59
C LEU A 509 -20.04 -15.64 -7.75
N THR A 510 -19.15 -16.65 -7.75
CA THR A 510 -19.30 -17.86 -6.94
C THR A 510 -19.46 -17.54 -5.46
N ASN A 511 -18.68 -16.57 -4.96
CA ASN A 511 -18.73 -16.14 -3.57
C ASN A 511 -19.73 -15.00 -3.31
N ARG A 512 -20.47 -14.55 -4.33
CA ARG A 512 -21.47 -13.47 -4.25
C ARG A 512 -20.90 -12.20 -3.59
N LEU A 513 -19.68 -11.83 -3.97
CA LEU A 513 -19.00 -10.66 -3.43
C LEU A 513 -19.53 -9.39 -4.12
N PRO A 514 -19.96 -8.35 -3.40
CA PRO A 514 -20.49 -7.12 -4.00
C PRO A 514 -19.33 -6.22 -4.50
N VAL A 515 -18.66 -6.64 -5.57
CA VAL A 515 -17.51 -5.92 -6.13
C VAL A 515 -17.94 -5.08 -7.33
N LYS A 516 -17.70 -3.77 -7.27
CA LYS A 516 -17.90 -2.80 -8.34
C LYS A 516 -16.62 -2.67 -9.15
N ILE A 517 -16.58 -3.33 -10.31
CA ILE A 517 -15.42 -3.33 -11.19
C ILE A 517 -15.51 -2.13 -12.12
N PHE A 518 -14.56 -1.20 -12.00
CA PHE A 518 -14.37 -0.10 -12.93
C PHE A 518 -13.11 -0.35 -13.76
N LEU A 519 -13.29 -0.65 -15.03
CA LEU A 519 -12.22 -0.95 -15.96
C LEU A 519 -11.83 0.31 -16.73
N ILE A 520 -10.60 0.78 -16.57
CA ILE A 520 -10.03 1.83 -17.41
C ILE A 520 -9.54 1.20 -18.70
N ASN A 521 -10.25 1.46 -19.79
CA ASN A 521 -9.86 1.01 -21.12
C ASN A 521 -9.17 2.15 -21.87
N ASN A 522 -7.86 2.12 -21.89
CA ASN A 522 -6.99 3.00 -22.66
C ASN A 522 -6.29 2.27 -23.83
N GLN A 523 -6.87 1.14 -24.25
CA GLN A 523 -6.41 0.29 -25.35
C GLN A 523 -4.97 -0.22 -25.15
N GLY A 524 -4.64 -0.66 -23.91
CA GLY A 524 -3.40 -1.38 -23.65
C GLY A 524 -2.50 -0.87 -22.54
N TYR A 525 -1.21 -1.13 -22.70
CA TYR A 525 -0.20 -0.82 -21.68
C TYR A 525 0.25 0.65 -21.79
N HIS A 526 -0.58 1.53 -21.26
CA HIS A 526 -0.45 2.98 -21.42
C HIS A 526 0.87 3.55 -20.90
N SER A 527 1.37 3.11 -19.75
CA SER A 527 2.66 3.59 -19.22
C SER A 527 3.83 3.25 -20.16
N ILE A 528 3.77 2.09 -20.81
CA ILE A 528 4.78 1.68 -21.81
C ILE A 528 4.59 2.47 -23.10
N ARG A 529 3.35 2.73 -23.51
CA ARG A 529 3.06 3.63 -24.66
C ARG A 529 3.70 4.99 -24.48
N ILE A 530 3.56 5.61 -23.28
CA ILE A 530 4.21 6.89 -22.96
C ILE A 530 5.73 6.76 -23.07
N THR A 531 6.32 5.71 -22.52
CA THR A 531 7.76 5.46 -22.59
C THR A 531 8.24 5.33 -24.05
N GLN A 532 7.56 4.53 -24.87
CA GLN A 532 7.92 4.34 -26.27
C GLN A 532 7.67 5.60 -27.12
N THR A 533 6.68 6.41 -26.76
CA THR A 533 6.46 7.72 -27.38
C THR A 533 7.63 8.66 -27.11
N ASN A 534 8.08 8.75 -25.87
CA ASN A 534 9.10 9.72 -25.45
C ASN A 534 10.51 9.32 -25.86
N LEU A 535 10.85 8.03 -25.79
CA LEU A 535 12.22 7.53 -26.00
C LEU A 535 12.44 6.91 -27.38
N PHE A 536 11.40 6.32 -27.99
CA PHE A 536 11.53 5.52 -29.21
C PHE A 536 10.68 6.05 -30.38
N GLN A 537 10.33 7.34 -30.39
CA GLN A 537 9.67 8.01 -31.51
C GLN A 537 8.38 7.31 -31.99
N LYS A 538 7.60 6.76 -31.03
CA LYS A 538 6.37 6.00 -31.28
C LYS A 538 6.57 4.69 -32.07
N ASN A 539 7.78 4.12 -32.06
CA ASN A 539 8.01 2.78 -32.58
C ASN A 539 7.45 1.75 -31.60
N PHE A 540 6.14 1.49 -31.72
CA PHE A 540 5.39 0.72 -30.73
C PHE A 540 5.57 -0.80 -30.90
N VAL A 541 5.80 -1.49 -29.77
CA VAL A 541 5.82 -2.96 -29.68
C VAL A 541 5.11 -3.39 -28.38
N GLY A 542 4.26 -4.41 -28.46
CA GLY A 542 3.64 -5.07 -27.32
C GLY A 542 2.74 -4.20 -26.43
N ILE A 543 2.24 -3.07 -26.93
CA ILE A 543 1.44 -2.13 -26.11
C ILE A 543 -0.07 -2.30 -26.27
N GLY A 544 -0.52 -2.98 -27.31
CA GLY A 544 -1.93 -3.13 -27.63
C GLY A 544 -2.21 -2.96 -29.12
N PRO A 545 -3.46 -2.68 -29.55
CA PRO A 545 -3.83 -2.59 -30.97
C PRO A 545 -2.96 -1.63 -31.79
N GLN A 546 -2.45 -0.57 -31.20
CA GLN A 546 -1.57 0.40 -31.90
C GLN A 546 -0.23 -0.19 -32.34
N SER A 547 0.29 -1.22 -31.66
CA SER A 547 1.52 -1.90 -32.05
C SER A 547 1.26 -3.00 -33.10
N GLY A 548 0.02 -3.44 -33.30
CA GLY A 548 -0.38 -4.45 -34.27
C GLY A 548 -0.04 -5.89 -33.88
N ASP A 549 0.62 -6.10 -32.74
CA ASP A 549 1.11 -7.39 -32.24
C ASP A 549 0.39 -7.87 -30.98
N LEU A 550 -0.49 -7.06 -30.41
CA LEU A 550 -1.29 -7.38 -29.23
C LEU A 550 -2.69 -6.77 -29.34
N SER A 551 -3.68 -7.49 -28.85
CA SER A 551 -5.07 -7.02 -28.79
C SER A 551 -5.78 -7.48 -27.52
N PHE A 552 -6.91 -6.83 -27.22
CA PHE A 552 -7.75 -7.16 -26.06
C PHE A 552 -9.16 -7.53 -26.52
N PRO A 553 -9.89 -8.34 -25.74
CA PRO A 553 -11.26 -8.72 -26.07
C PRO A 553 -12.22 -7.52 -25.92
N ALA A 554 -13.41 -7.63 -26.49
CA ALA A 554 -14.52 -6.75 -26.14
C ALA A 554 -15.02 -7.11 -24.73
N PHE A 555 -14.75 -6.25 -23.75
CA PHE A 555 -15.08 -6.54 -22.34
C PHE A 555 -16.58 -6.59 -22.06
N GLU A 556 -17.41 -5.94 -22.87
CA GLU A 556 -18.87 -6.15 -22.85
C GLU A 556 -19.24 -7.62 -23.04
N LYS A 557 -18.60 -8.31 -24.01
CA LYS A 557 -18.84 -9.74 -24.26
C LYS A 557 -18.31 -10.60 -23.11
N ILE A 558 -17.18 -10.23 -22.53
CA ILE A 558 -16.61 -10.90 -21.35
C ILE A 558 -17.57 -10.75 -20.16
N ALA A 559 -17.99 -9.54 -19.84
CA ALA A 559 -18.95 -9.26 -18.78
C ALA A 559 -20.25 -10.07 -18.98
N GLY A 560 -20.79 -10.09 -20.21
CA GLY A 560 -21.97 -10.88 -20.55
C GLY A 560 -21.77 -12.38 -20.42
N ALA A 561 -20.60 -12.92 -20.81
CA ALA A 561 -20.28 -14.33 -20.71
C ALA A 561 -20.22 -14.83 -19.25
N PHE A 562 -19.72 -13.99 -18.33
CA PHE A 562 -19.75 -14.27 -16.90
C PHE A 562 -21.08 -13.92 -16.22
N GLY A 563 -21.96 -13.14 -16.89
CA GLY A 563 -23.26 -12.74 -16.34
C GLY A 563 -23.24 -11.46 -15.49
N TYR A 564 -22.28 -10.58 -15.70
CA TYR A 564 -22.25 -9.26 -15.05
C TYR A 564 -23.19 -8.28 -15.74
N PRO A 565 -23.95 -7.46 -14.98
CA PRO A 565 -24.50 -6.21 -15.49
C PRO A 565 -23.34 -5.34 -16.03
N TYR A 566 -23.51 -4.80 -17.25
CA TYR A 566 -22.46 -4.03 -17.91
C TYR A 566 -22.90 -2.60 -18.15
N PHE A 567 -22.01 -1.66 -17.84
CA PHE A 567 -22.13 -0.24 -18.12
C PHE A 567 -20.87 0.24 -18.83
N CYS A 568 -20.98 1.29 -19.64
CA CYS A 568 -19.80 1.88 -20.25
C CYS A 568 -19.95 3.39 -20.44
N ALA A 569 -18.82 4.07 -20.58
CA ALA A 569 -18.74 5.48 -20.93
C ALA A 569 -17.59 5.73 -21.91
N ARG A 570 -17.79 6.63 -22.87
CA ARG A 570 -16.84 7.00 -23.92
C ARG A 570 -16.49 8.49 -23.91
N SER A 571 -17.03 9.24 -22.94
CA SER A 571 -16.82 10.68 -22.79
C SER A 571 -16.96 11.08 -21.32
N ASN A 572 -16.55 12.31 -20.97
CA ASN A 572 -16.76 12.84 -19.63
C ASN A 572 -18.24 13.01 -19.25
N ALA A 573 -19.10 13.30 -20.23
CA ALA A 573 -20.54 13.43 -20.01
C ALA A 573 -21.18 12.06 -19.68
N GLU A 574 -20.91 11.03 -20.49
CA GLU A 574 -21.40 9.67 -20.27
C GLU A 574 -20.85 9.05 -18.98
N MET A 575 -19.64 9.41 -18.57
CA MET A 575 -18.95 8.84 -17.42
C MET A 575 -19.74 9.02 -16.11
N LYS A 576 -20.35 10.19 -15.90
CA LYS A 576 -21.13 10.44 -14.68
C LYS A 576 -22.35 9.52 -14.59
N GLU A 577 -23.11 9.40 -15.68
CA GLU A 577 -24.27 8.52 -15.72
C GLU A 577 -23.88 7.04 -15.54
N ALA A 578 -22.81 6.60 -16.20
CA ALA A 578 -22.33 5.21 -16.10
C ALA A 578 -21.85 4.88 -14.70
N VAL A 579 -21.11 5.78 -14.04
CA VAL A 579 -20.63 5.61 -12.65
C VAL A 579 -21.80 5.54 -11.69
N ASP A 580 -22.75 6.46 -11.78
CA ASP A 580 -23.93 6.52 -10.90
C ASP A 580 -24.79 5.26 -11.04
N ALA A 581 -25.03 4.82 -12.29
CA ALA A 581 -25.78 3.59 -12.57
C ALA A 581 -25.05 2.34 -12.04
N ALA A 582 -23.74 2.25 -12.22
CA ALA A 582 -22.93 1.15 -11.70
C ALA A 582 -22.91 1.10 -10.17
N LEU A 583 -22.80 2.25 -9.50
CA LEU A 583 -22.84 2.31 -8.04
C LEU A 583 -24.24 2.00 -7.48
N ALA A 584 -25.30 2.39 -8.17
CA ALA A 584 -26.69 2.09 -7.78
C ALA A 584 -27.08 0.61 -7.98
N GLN A 585 -26.36 -0.14 -8.84
CA GLN A 585 -26.61 -1.55 -9.10
C GLN A 585 -26.31 -2.40 -7.86
N LYS A 586 -27.20 -3.28 -7.46
CA LYS A 586 -26.95 -4.23 -6.36
C LYS A 586 -26.00 -5.35 -6.79
N GLY A 587 -25.10 -5.75 -5.90
CA GLY A 587 -24.15 -6.83 -6.14
C GLY A 587 -22.99 -6.44 -7.05
N SER A 588 -22.42 -7.42 -7.73
CA SER A 588 -21.28 -7.21 -8.64
C SER A 588 -21.70 -6.56 -9.94
N VAL A 589 -20.85 -5.68 -10.46
CA VAL A 589 -21.08 -4.96 -11.72
C VAL A 589 -19.76 -4.77 -12.47
N PHE A 590 -19.83 -4.64 -13.78
CA PHE A 590 -18.70 -4.33 -14.65
C PHE A 590 -18.98 -3.01 -15.39
N CYS A 591 -18.18 -1.99 -15.10
CA CYS A 591 -18.28 -0.66 -15.73
C CYS A 591 -16.99 -0.35 -16.47
N GLU A 592 -17.06 -0.19 -17.79
CA GLU A 592 -15.92 0.09 -18.67
C GLU A 592 -15.86 1.57 -19.04
N ILE A 593 -14.75 2.22 -18.70
CA ILE A 593 -14.51 3.63 -19.00
C ILE A 593 -13.43 3.73 -20.07
N PHE A 594 -13.86 4.09 -21.28
CA PHE A 594 -12.95 4.34 -22.40
C PHE A 594 -12.28 5.69 -22.23
N THR A 595 -10.98 5.68 -22.05
CA THR A 595 -10.20 6.88 -21.78
C THR A 595 -9.30 7.28 -22.95
N ASP A 596 -8.87 8.54 -22.97
CA ASP A 596 -7.93 9.04 -23.96
C ASP A 596 -6.64 8.20 -23.98
N THR A 597 -6.29 7.66 -25.13
CA THR A 597 -5.09 6.86 -25.33
C THR A 597 -3.79 7.68 -25.31
N ASP A 598 -3.89 9.00 -25.48
CA ASP A 598 -2.78 9.95 -25.41
C ASP A 598 -2.69 10.67 -24.05
N GLN A 599 -3.51 10.28 -23.06
CA GLN A 599 -3.50 10.86 -21.72
C GLN A 599 -2.08 10.86 -21.13
N VAL A 600 -1.61 12.00 -20.67
CA VAL A 600 -0.33 12.10 -19.96
C VAL A 600 -0.54 12.06 -18.45
N TRP A 601 0.48 11.59 -17.72
CA TRP A 601 0.50 11.64 -16.26
C TRP A 601 1.03 12.99 -15.82
N GLU A 602 0.24 13.75 -15.06
CA GLU A 602 0.55 15.10 -14.60
C GLU A 602 -0.09 15.40 -13.23
N PRO A 603 0.67 16.00 -12.31
CA PRO A 603 2.09 16.35 -12.39
C PRO A 603 2.99 15.12 -12.19
N LYS A 604 4.24 15.17 -12.67
CA LYS A 604 5.24 14.11 -12.45
C LYS A 604 6.66 14.64 -12.56
N SER A 605 7.60 13.96 -11.93
CA SER A 605 9.02 14.12 -12.23
C SER A 605 9.29 13.66 -13.67
N SER A 606 9.96 14.47 -14.46
CA SER A 606 10.29 14.18 -15.85
C SER A 606 11.64 14.77 -16.20
N ALA A 607 12.43 14.06 -17.00
CA ALA A 607 13.68 14.62 -17.51
C ALA A 607 13.42 15.91 -18.30
N LYS A 608 14.24 16.92 -18.04
CA LYS A 608 14.24 18.22 -18.75
C LYS A 608 15.44 18.26 -19.67
N ARG A 609 15.25 18.70 -20.90
CA ARG A 609 16.34 18.92 -21.83
C ARG A 609 16.77 20.38 -21.73
N LEU A 610 18.01 20.60 -21.34
CA LEU A 610 18.62 21.92 -21.29
C LEU A 610 18.92 22.45 -22.70
N PRO A 611 19.18 23.77 -22.87
CA PRO A 611 19.49 24.36 -24.18
C PRO A 611 20.70 23.76 -24.89
N ASP A 612 21.66 23.25 -24.16
CA ASP A 612 22.86 22.55 -24.68
C ASP A 612 22.58 21.10 -25.13
N GLY A 613 21.34 20.61 -24.92
CA GLY A 613 20.92 19.25 -25.24
C GLY A 613 21.08 18.23 -24.11
N THR A 614 21.67 18.61 -22.99
CA THR A 614 21.83 17.75 -21.81
C THR A 614 20.48 17.39 -21.20
N LEU A 615 20.30 16.13 -20.80
CA LEU A 615 19.13 15.66 -20.06
C LEU A 615 19.44 15.70 -18.55
N VAL A 616 18.64 16.45 -17.81
CA VAL A 616 18.73 16.52 -16.36
C VAL A 616 17.44 15.99 -15.72
N SER A 617 17.54 15.50 -14.50
CA SER A 617 16.38 15.16 -13.66
C SER A 617 16.16 16.29 -12.69
N PRO A 618 15.18 17.18 -12.92
CA PRO A 618 14.92 18.29 -11.99
C PRO A 618 14.56 17.78 -10.60
N PRO A 619 14.82 18.56 -9.55
CA PRO A 619 14.37 18.24 -8.20
C PRO A 619 12.84 18.18 -8.13
N LEU A 620 12.31 17.57 -7.05
CA LEU A 620 10.87 17.28 -6.95
C LEU A 620 9.98 18.50 -6.80
N GLU A 621 10.52 19.69 -6.57
CA GLU A 621 9.76 20.93 -6.65
C GLU A 621 9.41 21.35 -8.09
N ASP A 622 10.17 20.87 -9.09
CA ASP A 622 9.98 21.22 -10.51
C ASP A 622 9.39 20.03 -11.30
N LEU A 623 8.11 19.79 -11.09
CA LEU A 623 7.37 18.71 -11.77
C LEU A 623 6.85 19.16 -13.15
N ALA A 624 6.83 18.22 -14.11
CA ALA A 624 6.14 18.45 -15.38
C ALA A 624 4.60 18.40 -15.22
N PRO A 625 3.83 19.23 -15.98
CA PRO A 625 4.30 20.27 -16.89
C PRO A 625 5.02 21.38 -16.13
N PHE A 626 6.20 21.75 -16.61
CA PHE A 626 7.03 22.74 -15.91
C PHE A 626 6.34 24.09 -15.83
N LEU A 627 6.36 24.70 -14.65
CA LEU A 627 5.85 26.06 -14.43
C LEU A 627 6.83 27.09 -14.99
N PRO A 628 6.35 28.31 -15.34
CA PRO A 628 7.23 29.45 -15.57
C PRO A 628 8.19 29.62 -14.38
N ARG A 629 9.46 29.91 -14.66
CA ARG A 629 10.51 29.98 -13.64
C ARG A 629 10.16 30.91 -12.48
N GLU A 630 9.72 32.12 -12.80
CA GLU A 630 9.30 33.11 -11.79
C GLU A 630 8.14 32.65 -10.92
N GLU A 631 7.26 31.78 -11.47
CA GLU A 631 6.16 31.23 -10.71
C GLU A 631 6.66 30.14 -9.74
N LEU A 632 7.56 29.26 -10.17
CA LEU A 632 8.18 28.27 -9.30
C LEU A 632 8.97 28.95 -8.17
N GLU A 633 9.80 29.95 -8.47
CA GLU A 633 10.57 30.72 -7.49
C GLU A 633 9.70 31.34 -6.40
N ARG A 634 8.52 31.88 -6.77
CA ARG A 634 7.55 32.41 -5.80
C ARG A 634 6.97 31.37 -4.84
N GLN A 635 7.08 30.09 -5.18
CA GLN A 635 6.61 29.01 -4.30
C GLN A 635 7.72 28.48 -3.38
N MET A 636 8.98 28.86 -3.62
CA MET A 636 10.12 28.35 -2.87
C MET A 636 10.56 29.32 -1.77
N TYR A 637 10.88 28.77 -0.60
CA TYR A 637 11.51 29.47 0.54
C TYR A 637 13.03 29.23 0.57
N ILE A 638 13.51 28.34 -0.29
CA ILE A 638 14.92 27.96 -0.42
C ILE A 638 15.37 28.24 -1.87
N PRO A 639 16.66 28.50 -2.10
CA PRO A 639 17.17 28.64 -3.47
C PRO A 639 16.89 27.40 -4.31
N LEU A 640 16.56 27.61 -5.56
CA LEU A 640 16.52 26.51 -6.53
C LEU A 640 17.95 26.05 -6.84
N PRO A 641 18.18 24.75 -7.06
CA PRO A 641 19.50 24.27 -7.51
C PRO A 641 19.88 24.83 -8.88
N GLU A 642 21.18 25.03 -9.10
CA GLU A 642 21.72 25.51 -10.40
C GLU A 642 21.30 24.61 -11.58
N GLU A 643 21.18 23.30 -11.34
CA GLU A 643 20.74 22.30 -12.33
C GLU A 643 19.27 22.46 -12.76
N SER A 644 18.51 23.30 -12.07
CA SER A 644 17.13 23.65 -12.42
C SER A 644 17.06 24.88 -13.33
N GLU A 645 18.16 25.62 -13.48
CA GLU A 645 18.24 26.80 -14.36
C GLU A 645 18.42 26.38 -15.83
#